data_1ab99824f707b3edba683fce264dc4b2
#
_entry.id   1ab99824f707b3edba683fce264dc4b2
#
_cell.length_a   1.000
_cell.length_b   1.000
_cell.length_c   1.000
_cell.angle_alpha   90.00
_cell.angle_beta   90.00
_cell.angle_gamma   90.00
#
_symmetry.space_group_name_H-M   'P 1'
#
loop_
_entity.id
_entity.type
_entity.pdbx_description
1 polymer ?
#
loop_
_entity_poly.entity_id
_entity_poly.type
_entity_poly.pdbx_seq_one_letter_code
_entity_poly.pdbx_strand_id
1 'polypeptide(L)'
;MNEKYSALFTPWKIGNVEIKNRIVQPSMGGTSLFGWMEPCHFDKEAAYHILNRAQNNVGLVLPGMQCVRDAMGGRWLYQNKKMFKDLAEWLPEFHKTGSKLFIQLAAGMGRSMAINELMVKMLQNKAFGAVSKPFIDIDYITASASATPNRWYPEIKSRPLTVDEIHEMVDAFAKTAKLLQEAGVDGVEIHAVHEGYLLDQFTIANMNYRTDEYGGSFENRYRFPVEIVQAIKAVCGKDFPVALRYSVVSKTKGFCQGAVPGEEFTEFGRDMAESERAIKYLEDAGYDMFDCDNGTYDAWYWAHPPVYMPENCNLPEVEHIKNFTTKPVVCAGKMDPAKAAEEIAAGRLDAVGIARQNLVDPEWVNKIIEDRVEDIKPCINCHNACFSFNKSEGTPNMQPMNDSLHLARCALTPSTMQHNKYKIVPVRTPKKVAIIGGGIGGMECALVLKKRGHTPVIFEKSGQLGGLYITAAAMSFKEADKALLRWYERELKKNNIEVRFHMEINAPATLRREFDEVIVCTGSAPKTLPVKGFNKTINFTQLLLNQVDAGDRIVFFGGGQSSCEAAYEMVLQGRHPIIVEYANDLIVTPGTCLANASFLREMLAFKKVPVYLNSTITEIDDGFVMVKGKDGQTQRIDCDSVVNGIGFVPAPIAPDDKKVHRVGTCEKWGNLRNVIWGAWDVCMNI
;
A
#
# COMPACT_ATOMS: atom_id res chain seq x y z
N MET A 1 18.44 22.80 8.40
CA MET A 1 17.70 21.64 8.93
C MET A 1 17.12 21.97 10.29
N ASN A 2 15.89 21.68 10.53
CA ASN A 2 15.24 21.88 11.82
C ASN A 2 15.80 20.88 12.84
N GLU A 3 16.12 21.35 14.05
CA GLU A 3 16.74 20.58 15.12
C GLU A 3 15.97 19.30 15.50
N LYS A 4 14.64 19.35 15.43
CA LYS A 4 13.76 18.19 15.71
C LYS A 4 14.02 16.95 14.84
N TYR A 5 14.71 17.09 13.71
CA TYR A 5 15.08 15.97 12.81
C TYR A 5 16.54 15.55 12.93
N SER A 6 17.35 16.22 13.77
CA SER A 6 18.81 16.03 13.80
C SER A 6 19.24 14.59 14.04
N ALA A 7 18.53 13.87 14.92
CA ALA A 7 18.84 12.47 15.22
C ALA A 7 18.73 11.53 14.00
N LEU A 8 17.86 11.84 13.04
CA LEU A 8 17.75 11.05 11.80
C LEU A 8 19.05 11.07 10.96
N PHE A 9 19.86 12.10 11.10
CA PHE A 9 21.06 12.34 10.28
C PHE A 9 22.36 11.97 10.98
N THR A 10 22.27 11.18 12.06
CA THR A 10 23.45 10.61 12.73
C THR A 10 23.80 9.24 12.12
N PRO A 11 25.09 8.90 11.94
CA PRO A 11 25.48 7.59 11.42
C PRO A 11 25.21 6.48 12.46
N TRP A 12 25.09 5.25 11.97
CA TRP A 12 24.92 4.05 12.77
C TRP A 12 25.52 2.84 12.06
N LYS A 13 25.51 1.65 12.68
CA LYS A 13 26.15 0.45 12.14
C LYS A 13 25.24 -0.76 12.19
N ILE A 14 25.35 -1.61 11.16
CA ILE A 14 24.80 -2.96 11.11
C ILE A 14 25.99 -3.92 10.92
N GLY A 15 26.33 -4.69 11.94
CA GLY A 15 27.60 -5.40 11.96
C GLY A 15 28.78 -4.43 11.76
N ASN A 16 29.60 -4.67 10.74
CA ASN A 16 30.74 -3.83 10.38
C ASN A 16 30.41 -2.73 9.33
N VAL A 17 29.18 -2.67 8.81
CA VAL A 17 28.76 -1.72 7.79
C VAL A 17 28.21 -0.45 8.43
N GLU A 18 28.82 0.70 8.10
CA GLU A 18 28.36 2.00 8.53
C GLU A 18 27.32 2.58 7.57
N ILE A 19 26.22 3.07 8.13
CA ILE A 19 25.12 3.72 7.40
C ILE A 19 25.15 5.22 7.73
N LYS A 20 25.12 6.07 6.71
CA LYS A 20 25.32 7.52 6.82
C LYS A 20 24.25 8.27 7.63
N ASN A 21 23.03 7.74 7.71
CA ASN A 21 21.92 8.31 8.48
C ASN A 21 20.91 7.20 8.83
N ARG A 22 19.92 7.52 9.67
CA ARG A 22 18.96 6.57 10.25
C ARG A 22 17.67 6.47 9.48
N ILE A 23 17.68 6.86 8.21
CA ILE A 23 16.54 6.75 7.30
C ILE A 23 16.72 5.52 6.43
N VAL A 24 15.81 4.57 6.61
CA VAL A 24 15.77 3.31 5.88
C VAL A 24 14.59 3.32 4.91
N GLN A 25 14.83 2.98 3.65
CA GLN A 25 13.76 2.53 2.76
C GLN A 25 13.61 1.03 2.96
N PRO A 26 12.64 0.56 3.76
CA PRO A 26 12.42 -0.87 3.96
C PRO A 26 11.89 -1.50 2.68
N SER A 27 12.09 -2.80 2.56
CA SER A 27 11.59 -3.58 1.44
C SER A 27 10.08 -3.48 1.29
N MET A 28 9.64 -3.31 0.05
CA MET A 28 8.24 -3.22 -0.32
C MET A 28 7.98 -4.00 -1.60
N GLY A 29 6.92 -4.79 -1.64
CA GLY A 29 6.54 -5.55 -2.84
C GLY A 29 6.50 -4.68 -4.09
N GLY A 30 7.05 -5.19 -5.19
CA GLY A 30 7.12 -4.47 -6.47
C GLY A 30 8.24 -3.42 -6.58
N THR A 31 9.15 -3.30 -5.60
CA THR A 31 10.35 -2.45 -5.73
C THR A 31 11.64 -3.26 -5.90
N SER A 32 11.52 -4.55 -6.25
CA SER A 32 12.66 -5.44 -6.45
C SER A 32 13.54 -5.01 -7.61
N LEU A 33 14.85 -5.10 -7.44
CA LEU A 33 15.84 -4.95 -8.53
C LEU A 33 15.80 -6.10 -9.54
N PHE A 34 15.13 -7.20 -9.20
CA PHE A 34 15.17 -8.44 -9.98
C PHE A 34 13.84 -8.84 -10.62
N GLY A 35 12.93 -7.87 -10.77
CA GLY A 35 11.58 -8.08 -11.27
C GLY A 35 10.60 -8.47 -10.16
N TRP A 36 9.33 -8.67 -10.53
CA TRP A 36 8.27 -9.02 -9.60
C TRP A 36 7.27 -9.94 -10.29
N MET A 37 7.11 -11.17 -9.79
CA MET A 37 6.20 -12.19 -10.35
C MET A 37 6.43 -12.51 -11.83
N GLU A 38 7.65 -12.34 -12.30
CA GLU A 38 8.14 -12.62 -13.66
C GLU A 38 9.51 -13.31 -13.55
N PRO A 39 10.04 -13.90 -14.64
CA PRO A 39 11.38 -14.47 -14.60
C PRO A 39 12.42 -13.45 -14.16
N CYS A 40 13.25 -13.80 -13.19
CA CYS A 40 14.22 -12.89 -12.59
C CYS A 40 15.20 -12.32 -13.62
N HIS A 41 15.34 -10.99 -13.60
CA HIS A 41 16.26 -10.21 -14.43
C HIS A 41 16.65 -8.94 -13.67
N PHE A 42 17.70 -8.26 -14.10
CA PHE A 42 18.02 -6.95 -13.53
C PHE A 42 17.10 -5.89 -14.14
N ASP A 43 16.23 -5.28 -13.32
CA ASP A 43 15.24 -4.31 -13.76
C ASP A 43 15.77 -2.88 -13.73
N LYS A 44 15.85 -2.25 -14.90
CA LYS A 44 16.42 -0.89 -15.06
C LYS A 44 15.51 0.22 -14.50
N GLU A 45 14.19 0.05 -14.50
CA GLU A 45 13.25 1.01 -13.90
C GLU A 45 13.35 0.99 -12.37
N ALA A 46 13.43 -0.20 -11.78
CA ALA A 46 13.69 -0.36 -10.36
C ALA A 46 15.07 0.19 -9.98
N ALA A 47 16.10 -0.12 -10.76
CA ALA A 47 17.47 0.39 -10.53
C ALA A 47 17.53 1.93 -10.57
N TYR A 48 16.84 2.56 -11.53
CA TYR A 48 16.71 4.02 -11.57
C TYR A 48 16.01 4.56 -10.32
N HIS A 49 14.89 3.94 -9.93
CA HIS A 49 14.13 4.34 -8.75
C HIS A 49 14.99 4.27 -7.47
N ILE A 50 15.68 3.16 -7.26
CA ILE A 50 16.54 2.91 -6.10
C ILE A 50 17.70 3.91 -6.06
N LEU A 51 18.40 4.09 -7.19
CA LEU A 51 19.50 5.05 -7.29
C LEU A 51 19.06 6.47 -7.00
N ASN A 52 17.90 6.89 -7.52
CA ASN A 52 17.37 8.22 -7.28
C ASN A 52 17.10 8.49 -5.79
N ARG A 53 16.61 7.50 -5.01
CA ARG A 53 16.41 7.65 -3.55
C ARG A 53 17.72 7.75 -2.80
N ALA A 54 18.71 6.96 -3.19
CA ALA A 54 20.05 7.04 -2.64
C ALA A 54 20.72 8.40 -2.91
N GLN A 55 20.56 8.95 -4.12
CA GLN A 55 20.98 10.30 -4.49
C GLN A 55 20.29 11.39 -3.68
N ASN A 56 19.07 11.13 -3.20
CA ASN A 56 18.29 12.02 -2.34
C ASN A 56 18.41 11.65 -0.84
N ASN A 57 19.56 11.13 -0.44
CA ASN A 57 20.00 10.94 0.94
C ASN A 57 19.26 9.90 1.78
N VAL A 58 18.59 8.92 1.20
CA VAL A 58 18.18 7.73 1.94
C VAL A 58 19.44 6.95 2.35
N GLY A 59 19.61 6.61 3.64
CA GLY A 59 20.85 6.02 4.17
C GLY A 59 21.02 4.55 3.83
N LEU A 60 19.98 3.75 4.08
CA LEU A 60 19.92 2.32 3.76
C LEU A 60 18.73 2.06 2.84
N VAL A 61 18.95 1.34 1.76
CA VAL A 61 17.89 0.96 0.83
C VAL A 61 17.78 -0.56 0.75
N LEU A 62 16.56 -1.06 1.01
CA LEU A 62 16.18 -2.45 0.84
C LEU A 62 15.15 -2.52 -0.29
N PRO A 63 15.55 -2.90 -1.52
CA PRO A 63 14.61 -3.17 -2.60
C PRO A 63 13.59 -4.24 -2.22
N GLY A 64 12.48 -4.30 -2.95
CA GLY A 64 11.44 -5.30 -2.73
C GLY A 64 12.00 -6.71 -2.70
N MET A 65 11.36 -7.58 -1.94
CA MET A 65 11.80 -8.96 -1.74
C MET A 65 12.00 -9.69 -3.05
N GLN A 66 12.98 -10.60 -3.06
CA GLN A 66 13.23 -11.55 -4.13
C GLN A 66 13.17 -12.97 -3.57
N CYS A 67 12.26 -13.79 -4.08
CA CYS A 67 12.26 -15.21 -3.72
C CYS A 67 13.53 -15.88 -4.23
N VAL A 68 14.15 -16.75 -3.41
CA VAL A 68 15.33 -17.52 -3.82
C VAL A 68 15.04 -18.55 -4.93
N ARG A 69 13.75 -18.80 -5.18
CA ARG A 69 13.24 -19.58 -6.31
C ARG A 69 12.20 -18.79 -7.07
N ASP A 70 12.37 -18.65 -8.39
CA ASP A 70 11.41 -17.97 -9.25
C ASP A 70 10.01 -18.59 -9.15
N ALA A 71 9.00 -17.77 -8.99
CA ALA A 71 7.60 -18.22 -9.03
C ALA A 71 7.22 -18.74 -10.44
N MET A 72 7.78 -18.12 -11.47
CA MET A 72 7.60 -18.53 -12.88
C MET A 72 8.82 -19.33 -13.35
N GLY A 73 8.59 -20.58 -13.80
CA GLY A 73 9.65 -21.45 -14.30
C GLY A 73 10.50 -22.15 -13.24
N GLY A 74 10.33 -21.82 -11.94
CA GLY A 74 10.91 -22.53 -10.80
C GLY A 74 12.45 -22.60 -10.72
N ARG A 75 13.15 -21.68 -11.38
CA ARG A 75 14.62 -21.60 -11.33
C ARG A 75 15.10 -21.01 -10.00
N TRP A 76 16.20 -21.55 -9.48
CA TRP A 76 16.86 -20.95 -8.34
C TRP A 76 17.57 -19.64 -8.72
N LEU A 77 17.45 -18.61 -7.89
CA LEU A 77 17.96 -17.28 -8.17
C LEU A 77 19.48 -17.29 -8.43
N TYR A 78 20.26 -18.06 -7.69
CA TYR A 78 21.71 -18.20 -7.87
C TYR A 78 22.14 -18.76 -9.23
N GLN A 79 21.21 -19.35 -10.00
CA GLN A 79 21.48 -19.85 -11.35
C GLN A 79 21.49 -18.74 -12.41
N ASN A 80 20.94 -17.57 -12.10
CA ASN A 80 20.85 -16.44 -13.04
C ASN A 80 22.11 -15.55 -12.96
N LYS A 81 23.23 -16.05 -13.44
CA LYS A 81 24.53 -15.34 -13.38
C LYS A 81 24.55 -13.98 -14.07
N LYS A 82 23.74 -13.83 -15.14
CA LYS A 82 23.66 -12.55 -15.87
C LYS A 82 23.11 -11.44 -14.96
N MET A 83 22.09 -11.73 -14.19
CA MET A 83 21.45 -10.78 -13.26
C MET A 83 22.46 -10.25 -12.22
N PHE A 84 23.29 -11.13 -11.63
CA PHE A 84 24.34 -10.72 -10.67
C PHE A 84 25.44 -9.89 -11.35
N LYS A 85 25.80 -10.21 -12.60
CA LYS A 85 26.73 -9.40 -13.38
C LYS A 85 26.19 -7.99 -13.63
N ASP A 86 24.94 -7.89 -14.10
CA ASP A 86 24.27 -6.60 -14.35
C ASP A 86 24.17 -5.76 -13.05
N LEU A 87 23.91 -6.41 -11.91
CA LEU A 87 23.94 -5.78 -10.59
C LEU A 87 25.33 -5.24 -10.24
N ALA A 88 26.37 -6.05 -10.41
CA ALA A 88 27.75 -5.67 -10.10
C ALA A 88 28.24 -4.49 -10.97
N GLU A 89 27.78 -4.40 -12.22
CA GLU A 89 28.08 -3.28 -13.12
C GLU A 89 27.37 -1.98 -12.69
N TRP A 90 26.18 -2.06 -12.12
CA TRP A 90 25.39 -0.91 -11.66
C TRP A 90 25.81 -0.41 -10.27
N LEU A 91 26.20 -1.29 -9.37
CA LEU A 91 26.38 -1.02 -7.95
C LEU A 91 27.43 0.08 -7.63
N PRO A 92 28.55 0.23 -8.38
CA PRO A 92 29.50 1.33 -8.16
C PRO A 92 28.85 2.72 -8.29
N GLU A 93 27.87 2.91 -9.20
CA GLU A 93 27.15 4.17 -9.33
C GLU A 93 26.25 4.43 -8.09
N PHE A 94 25.61 3.39 -7.59
CA PHE A 94 24.83 3.47 -6.35
C PHE A 94 25.72 3.87 -5.16
N HIS A 95 26.88 3.24 -4.99
CA HIS A 95 27.80 3.50 -3.87
C HIS A 95 28.39 4.92 -3.86
N LYS A 96 28.49 5.60 -5.00
CA LYS A 96 28.90 7.01 -5.06
C LYS A 96 28.00 7.93 -4.25
N THR A 97 26.76 7.54 -3.97
CA THR A 97 25.81 8.29 -3.13
C THR A 97 26.13 8.23 -1.64
N GLY A 98 26.99 7.29 -1.23
CA GLY A 98 27.28 6.98 0.18
C GLY A 98 26.18 6.17 0.88
N SER A 99 25.10 5.80 0.17
CA SER A 99 24.05 4.92 0.69
C SER A 99 24.49 3.46 0.67
N LYS A 100 23.83 2.63 1.48
CA LYS A 100 24.04 1.18 1.55
C LYS A 100 22.88 0.41 0.95
N LEU A 101 23.17 -0.71 0.32
CA LEU A 101 22.20 -1.59 -0.32
C LEU A 101 22.19 -2.96 0.35
N PHE A 102 21.03 -3.34 0.91
CA PHE A 102 20.79 -4.71 1.34
C PHE A 102 19.72 -5.33 0.43
N ILE A 103 19.94 -6.56 -0.04
CA ILE A 103 18.95 -7.27 -0.86
C ILE A 103 18.11 -8.15 0.05
N GLN A 104 16.80 -7.97 0.00
CA GLN A 104 15.86 -8.82 0.74
C GLN A 104 15.60 -10.12 -0.02
N LEU A 105 15.90 -11.26 0.62
CA LEU A 105 15.70 -12.61 0.10
C LEU A 105 14.54 -13.29 0.81
N ALA A 106 13.68 -14.00 0.08
CA ALA A 106 12.50 -14.67 0.61
C ALA A 106 12.46 -16.16 0.25
N ALA A 107 11.95 -16.97 1.18
CA ALA A 107 11.62 -18.37 0.94
C ALA A 107 10.35 -18.54 0.09
N GLY A 108 9.46 -17.56 0.13
CA GLY A 108 8.19 -17.54 -0.57
C GLY A 108 7.03 -17.08 0.33
N MET A 109 5.84 -17.04 -0.24
CA MET A 109 4.65 -16.53 0.45
C MET A 109 3.86 -17.62 1.16
N GLY A 110 4.06 -18.90 0.78
CA GLY A 110 3.31 -20.02 1.35
C GLY A 110 1.78 -19.83 1.22
N ARG A 111 1.02 -20.09 2.29
CA ARG A 111 -0.44 -19.90 2.33
C ARG A 111 -0.88 -18.46 2.03
N SER A 112 0.00 -17.50 2.19
CA SER A 112 -0.28 -16.07 1.91
C SER A 112 -0.17 -15.71 0.43
N MET A 113 0.28 -16.62 -0.43
CA MET A 113 0.32 -16.41 -1.88
C MET A 113 -1.06 -16.10 -2.44
N ALA A 114 -1.17 -14.94 -3.10
CA ALA A 114 -2.40 -14.55 -3.79
C ALA A 114 -2.61 -15.45 -5.01
N ILE A 115 -3.68 -16.21 -4.99
CA ILE A 115 -4.11 -17.08 -6.08
C ILE A 115 -5.41 -16.59 -6.70
N ASN A 116 -5.65 -16.94 -7.96
CA ASN A 116 -6.87 -16.62 -8.68
C ASN A 116 -7.61 -17.91 -9.10
N GLU A 117 -8.78 -17.77 -9.70
CA GLU A 117 -9.61 -18.92 -10.11
C GLU A 117 -8.88 -19.91 -11.03
N LEU A 118 -8.00 -19.43 -11.94
CA LEU A 118 -7.22 -20.31 -12.81
C LEU A 118 -6.23 -21.15 -12.00
N MET A 119 -5.54 -20.51 -11.05
CA MET A 119 -4.60 -21.17 -10.13
C MET A 119 -5.32 -22.18 -9.22
N VAL A 120 -6.52 -21.85 -8.75
CA VAL A 120 -7.38 -22.80 -7.99
C VAL A 120 -7.70 -24.03 -8.82
N LYS A 121 -8.07 -23.87 -10.11
CA LYS A 121 -8.30 -24.99 -11.02
C LYS A 121 -7.06 -25.86 -11.24
N MET A 122 -5.85 -25.25 -11.28
CA MET A 122 -4.58 -25.99 -11.35
C MET A 122 -4.33 -26.82 -10.09
N LEU A 123 -4.67 -26.30 -8.90
CA LEU A 123 -4.55 -27.04 -7.64
C LEU A 123 -5.57 -28.17 -7.49
N GLN A 124 -6.79 -27.97 -7.95
CA GLN A 124 -7.89 -28.94 -7.86
C GLN A 124 -7.81 -30.04 -8.92
N ASN A 125 -7.21 -29.78 -10.09
CA ASN A 125 -7.08 -30.75 -11.17
C ASN A 125 -5.62 -31.16 -11.36
N LYS A 126 -5.26 -32.38 -10.88
CA LYS A 126 -3.88 -32.92 -10.92
C LYS A 126 -3.27 -32.96 -12.33
N ALA A 127 -4.06 -33.25 -13.35
CA ALA A 127 -3.56 -33.31 -14.75
C ALA A 127 -3.24 -31.88 -15.23
N PHE A 128 -4.11 -30.92 -14.96
CA PHE A 128 -3.87 -29.50 -15.30
C PHE A 128 -2.68 -28.94 -14.52
N GLY A 129 -2.57 -29.25 -13.23
CA GLY A 129 -1.41 -28.85 -12.40
C GLY A 129 -0.09 -29.41 -12.95
N ALA A 130 -0.06 -30.69 -13.35
CA ALA A 130 1.14 -31.30 -13.92
C ALA A 130 1.57 -30.66 -15.26
N VAL A 131 0.62 -30.30 -16.12
CA VAL A 131 0.91 -29.59 -17.39
C VAL A 131 1.38 -28.15 -17.18
N SER A 132 0.86 -27.46 -16.17
CA SER A 132 1.25 -26.08 -15.85
C SER A 132 2.59 -25.97 -15.10
N LYS A 133 3.02 -27.02 -14.43
CA LYS A 133 4.20 -27.06 -13.54
C LYS A 133 5.50 -26.51 -14.16
N PRO A 134 5.83 -26.76 -15.45
CA PRO A 134 7.03 -26.17 -16.05
C PRO A 134 7.02 -24.65 -16.19
N PHE A 135 5.82 -24.04 -16.17
CA PHE A 135 5.64 -22.57 -16.28
C PHE A 135 5.41 -21.94 -14.90
N ILE A 136 4.54 -22.54 -14.10
CA ILE A 136 4.26 -22.14 -12.74
C ILE A 136 3.87 -23.35 -11.89
N ASP A 137 4.64 -23.60 -10.84
CA ASP A 137 4.39 -24.66 -9.86
C ASP A 137 3.57 -24.10 -8.70
N ILE A 138 2.24 -23.98 -8.90
CA ILE A 138 1.33 -23.42 -7.91
C ILE A 138 1.36 -24.20 -6.60
N ASP A 139 1.47 -25.53 -6.67
CA ASP A 139 1.54 -26.39 -5.50
C ASP A 139 2.78 -26.10 -4.63
N TYR A 140 3.92 -25.79 -5.27
CA TYR A 140 5.15 -25.41 -4.58
C TYR A 140 5.08 -23.99 -4.00
N ILE A 141 4.65 -23.00 -4.78
CA ILE A 141 4.65 -21.59 -4.33
C ILE A 141 3.60 -21.28 -3.27
N THR A 142 2.58 -22.15 -3.13
CA THR A 142 1.60 -22.09 -2.05
C THR A 142 1.90 -23.05 -0.90
N ALA A 143 2.97 -23.86 -0.98
CA ALA A 143 3.36 -24.79 0.07
C ALA A 143 3.71 -24.03 1.36
N SER A 144 3.35 -24.61 2.51
CA SER A 144 3.44 -24.00 3.83
C SER A 144 4.16 -24.92 4.82
N ALA A 145 4.25 -24.53 6.08
CA ALA A 145 4.70 -25.41 7.14
C ALA A 145 3.77 -26.63 7.29
N SER A 146 2.47 -26.41 7.17
CA SER A 146 1.43 -27.43 7.33
C SER A 146 0.24 -27.17 6.42
N ALA A 147 -0.73 -28.08 6.39
CA ALA A 147 -1.95 -27.97 5.58
C ALA A 147 -2.92 -26.93 6.19
N THR A 148 -2.64 -25.67 5.97
CA THR A 148 -3.39 -24.51 6.46
C THR A 148 -4.18 -23.83 5.34
N PRO A 149 -5.30 -23.13 5.64
CA PRO A 149 -6.11 -22.43 4.63
C PRO A 149 -5.31 -21.35 3.90
N ASN A 150 -5.46 -21.24 2.58
CA ASN A 150 -4.92 -20.12 1.83
C ASN A 150 -5.62 -18.82 2.25
N ARG A 151 -4.88 -17.71 2.32
CA ARG A 151 -5.43 -16.40 2.76
C ARG A 151 -6.51 -15.86 1.81
N TRP A 152 -6.40 -16.14 0.52
CA TRP A 152 -7.28 -15.61 -0.53
C TRP A 152 -8.44 -16.54 -0.88
N TYR A 153 -8.21 -17.86 -0.77
CA TYR A 153 -9.18 -18.96 -0.95
C TYR A 153 -9.11 -19.90 0.24
N PRO A 154 -9.78 -19.60 1.35
CA PRO A 154 -9.67 -20.41 2.57
C PRO A 154 -10.08 -21.87 2.43
N GLU A 155 -10.90 -22.19 1.42
CA GLU A 155 -11.28 -23.55 1.07
C GLU A 155 -10.13 -24.37 0.45
N ILE A 156 -9.07 -23.72 -0.04
CA ILE A 156 -7.86 -24.35 -0.57
C ILE A 156 -6.83 -24.46 0.55
N LYS A 157 -6.39 -25.66 0.84
CA LYS A 157 -5.32 -25.89 1.81
C LYS A 157 -3.97 -26.02 1.12
N SER A 158 -2.96 -25.37 1.68
CA SER A 158 -1.56 -25.55 1.31
C SER A 158 -1.09 -26.97 1.59
N ARG A 159 -0.14 -27.51 0.83
CA ARG A 159 0.58 -28.69 1.25
C ARG A 159 1.76 -28.36 2.18
N PRO A 160 2.19 -29.27 3.07
CA PRO A 160 3.45 -29.10 3.79
C PRO A 160 4.65 -29.17 2.83
N LEU A 161 5.69 -28.35 3.08
CA LEU A 161 7.01 -28.56 2.49
C LEU A 161 7.61 -29.85 3.01
N THR A 162 8.36 -30.57 2.17
CA THR A 162 9.21 -31.67 2.61
C THR A 162 10.49 -31.14 3.28
N VAL A 163 11.15 -31.98 4.08
CA VAL A 163 12.44 -31.63 4.71
C VAL A 163 13.49 -31.34 3.63
N ASP A 164 13.52 -32.13 2.56
CA ASP A 164 14.45 -31.93 1.44
C ASP A 164 14.24 -30.58 0.76
N GLU A 165 12.99 -30.17 0.52
CA GLU A 165 12.67 -28.83 -0.03
C GLU A 165 13.14 -27.70 0.90
N ILE A 166 13.07 -27.88 2.22
CA ILE A 166 13.59 -26.92 3.20
C ILE A 166 15.12 -26.81 3.08
N HIS A 167 15.82 -27.94 3.05
CA HIS A 167 17.28 -27.96 2.90
C HIS A 167 17.73 -27.36 1.57
N GLU A 168 17.04 -27.62 0.46
CA GLU A 168 17.31 -26.99 -0.84
C GLU A 168 17.14 -25.47 -0.77
N MET A 169 16.13 -24.96 -0.06
CA MET A 169 15.93 -23.52 0.14
C MET A 169 17.07 -22.91 0.97
N VAL A 170 17.47 -23.54 2.09
CA VAL A 170 18.59 -23.07 2.92
C VAL A 170 19.89 -22.95 2.09
N ASP A 171 20.19 -23.97 1.29
CA ASP A 171 21.34 -23.97 0.38
C ASP A 171 21.23 -22.86 -0.68
N ALA A 172 20.01 -22.63 -1.22
CA ALA A 172 19.78 -21.56 -2.19
C ALA A 172 19.95 -20.15 -1.59
N PHE A 173 19.56 -19.93 -0.33
CA PHE A 173 19.84 -18.68 0.39
C PHE A 173 21.35 -18.43 0.51
N ALA A 174 22.10 -19.44 0.95
CA ALA A 174 23.55 -19.34 1.10
C ALA A 174 24.25 -19.03 -0.24
N LYS A 175 23.94 -19.78 -1.30
CA LYS A 175 24.50 -19.56 -2.64
C LYS A 175 24.14 -18.19 -3.21
N THR A 176 22.89 -17.75 -3.02
CA THR A 176 22.43 -16.44 -3.49
C THR A 176 23.13 -15.31 -2.73
N ALA A 177 23.20 -15.38 -1.40
CA ALA A 177 23.87 -14.38 -0.58
C ALA A 177 25.36 -14.26 -0.94
N LYS A 178 26.03 -15.39 -1.23
CA LYS A 178 27.42 -15.40 -1.68
C LYS A 178 27.61 -14.64 -2.99
N LEU A 179 26.75 -14.87 -3.97
CA LEU A 179 26.81 -14.15 -5.26
C LEU A 179 26.48 -12.66 -5.10
N LEU A 180 25.58 -12.28 -4.20
CA LEU A 180 25.30 -10.87 -3.86
C LEU A 180 26.51 -10.22 -3.20
N GLN A 181 27.17 -10.89 -2.26
CA GLN A 181 28.43 -10.40 -1.66
C GLN A 181 29.50 -10.20 -2.70
N GLU A 182 29.69 -11.17 -3.61
CA GLU A 182 30.66 -11.09 -4.71
C GLU A 182 30.35 -9.96 -5.71
N ALA A 183 29.07 -9.66 -5.90
CA ALA A 183 28.62 -8.51 -6.70
C ALA A 183 28.86 -7.16 -6.00
N GLY A 184 29.19 -7.14 -4.70
CA GLY A 184 29.49 -5.95 -3.92
C GLY A 184 28.32 -5.40 -3.10
N VAL A 185 27.23 -6.17 -2.89
CA VAL A 185 26.12 -5.79 -2.03
C VAL A 185 26.56 -5.70 -0.57
N ASP A 186 26.11 -4.68 0.17
CA ASP A 186 26.59 -4.40 1.52
C ASP A 186 26.05 -5.38 2.59
N GLY A 187 24.94 -6.06 2.31
CA GLY A 187 24.32 -7.06 3.19
C GLY A 187 23.05 -7.66 2.59
N VAL A 188 22.46 -8.60 3.29
CA VAL A 188 21.16 -9.17 2.92
C VAL A 188 20.17 -9.05 4.07
N GLU A 189 18.89 -9.00 3.73
CA GLU A 189 17.81 -9.13 4.69
C GLU A 189 17.01 -10.39 4.37
N ILE A 190 16.67 -11.16 5.37
CA ILE A 190 15.82 -12.36 5.21
C ILE A 190 14.37 -11.93 5.39
N HIS A 191 13.56 -12.18 4.40
CA HIS A 191 12.11 -12.07 4.47
C HIS A 191 11.50 -13.47 4.69
N ALA A 192 10.82 -13.87 5.71
CA ALA A 192 10.71 -13.17 6.95
C ALA A 192 10.01 -14.04 7.98
N VAL A 193 10.40 -13.84 9.16
CA VAL A 193 9.56 -14.09 10.33
C VAL A 193 8.62 -12.89 10.46
N HIS A 194 7.80 -12.66 9.42
CA HIS A 194 7.05 -11.43 9.20
C HIS A 194 5.84 -11.66 8.31
N GLU A 195 4.75 -10.97 8.57
CA GLU A 195 3.55 -10.82 7.73
C GLU A 195 2.85 -12.14 7.36
N GLY A 196 3.14 -13.22 8.08
CA GLY A 196 2.56 -14.54 7.77
C GLY A 196 3.07 -15.14 6.46
N TYR A 197 4.28 -14.76 6.00
CA TYR A 197 4.98 -15.42 4.90
C TYR A 197 5.53 -16.79 5.32
N LEU A 198 6.18 -17.50 4.39
CA LEU A 198 6.53 -18.91 4.60
C LEU A 198 7.33 -19.17 5.88
N LEU A 199 8.38 -18.38 6.18
CA LEU A 199 9.15 -18.57 7.42
C LEU A 199 8.32 -18.29 8.67
N ASP A 200 7.45 -17.29 8.62
CA ASP A 200 6.55 -16.95 9.72
C ASP A 200 5.52 -18.07 9.97
N GLN A 201 5.05 -18.73 8.90
CA GLN A 201 4.16 -19.90 9.00
C GLN A 201 4.83 -21.09 9.72
N PHE A 202 6.17 -21.20 9.67
CA PHE A 202 6.92 -22.18 10.46
C PHE A 202 7.00 -21.78 11.93
N THR A 203 7.18 -20.50 12.24
CA THR A 203 7.39 -20.04 13.62
C THR A 203 6.08 -19.98 14.43
N ILE A 204 4.94 -19.66 13.80
CA ILE A 204 3.64 -19.56 14.46
C ILE A 204 3.07 -20.94 14.79
N ALA A 205 2.91 -21.23 16.08
CA ALA A 205 2.49 -22.56 16.57
C ALA A 205 1.16 -23.02 15.95
N ASN A 206 0.19 -22.12 15.81
CA ASN A 206 -1.13 -22.42 15.24
C ASN A 206 -1.14 -22.53 13.70
N MET A 207 0.01 -22.38 13.05
CA MET A 207 0.18 -22.59 11.61
C MET A 207 1.11 -23.77 11.30
N ASN A 208 1.80 -24.31 12.32
CA ASN A 208 2.79 -25.36 12.18
C ASN A 208 2.43 -26.58 13.02
N TYR A 209 1.83 -27.58 12.38
CA TYR A 209 1.42 -28.87 12.98
C TYR A 209 2.38 -30.00 12.63
N ARG A 210 3.63 -29.68 12.25
CA ARG A 210 4.66 -30.66 11.89
C ARG A 210 5.11 -31.46 13.12
N THR A 211 5.49 -32.72 12.86
CA THR A 211 6.01 -33.65 13.89
C THR A 211 7.47 -34.02 13.66
N ASP A 212 8.10 -33.41 12.64
CA ASP A 212 9.53 -33.52 12.37
C ASP A 212 10.33 -32.42 13.08
N GLU A 213 11.62 -32.29 12.75
CA GLU A 213 12.54 -31.32 13.35
C GLU A 213 12.21 -29.85 13.10
N TYR A 214 11.21 -29.54 12.27
CA TYR A 214 10.73 -28.18 11.96
C TYR A 214 9.40 -27.84 12.65
N GLY A 215 8.90 -28.69 13.57
CA GLY A 215 7.64 -28.49 14.27
C GLY A 215 7.67 -28.86 15.74
N GLY A 216 6.58 -28.59 16.46
CA GLY A 216 6.42 -28.85 17.88
C GLY A 216 7.08 -27.81 18.77
N SER A 217 8.31 -28.02 19.24
CA SER A 217 8.97 -27.08 20.16
C SER A 217 9.26 -25.73 19.54
N PHE A 218 9.50 -24.73 20.39
CA PHE A 218 9.90 -23.39 19.94
C PHE A 218 11.15 -23.45 19.05
N GLU A 219 12.20 -24.16 19.47
CA GLU A 219 13.46 -24.29 18.75
C GLU A 219 13.25 -24.92 17.37
N ASN A 220 12.40 -25.93 17.28
CA ASN A 220 12.07 -26.58 16.01
C ASN A 220 11.31 -25.65 15.08
N ARG A 221 10.34 -24.88 15.59
CA ARG A 221 9.59 -23.91 14.78
C ARG A 221 10.48 -22.79 14.25
N TYR A 222 11.50 -22.38 14.99
CA TYR A 222 12.45 -21.35 14.59
C TYR A 222 13.69 -21.91 13.87
N ARG A 223 13.82 -23.22 13.71
CA ARG A 223 14.97 -23.88 13.05
C ARG A 223 15.22 -23.36 11.65
N PHE A 224 14.19 -23.23 10.82
CA PHE A 224 14.34 -22.83 9.42
C PHE A 224 15.00 -21.44 9.28
N PRO A 225 14.53 -20.34 9.89
CA PRO A 225 15.21 -19.05 9.84
C PRO A 225 16.61 -19.10 10.49
N VAL A 226 16.86 -19.94 11.49
CA VAL A 226 18.18 -20.11 12.10
C VAL A 226 19.16 -20.77 11.13
N GLU A 227 18.77 -21.85 10.46
CA GLU A 227 19.60 -22.54 9.47
C GLU A 227 19.95 -21.62 8.29
N ILE A 228 19.03 -20.75 7.85
CA ILE A 228 19.28 -19.77 6.79
C ILE A 228 20.41 -18.82 7.18
N VAL A 229 20.34 -18.16 8.34
CA VAL A 229 21.38 -17.20 8.75
C VAL A 229 22.71 -17.89 8.97
N GLN A 230 22.72 -19.09 9.57
CA GLN A 230 23.95 -19.88 9.79
C GLN A 230 24.60 -20.30 8.47
N ALA A 231 23.80 -20.76 7.49
CA ALA A 231 24.30 -21.14 6.18
C ALA A 231 24.89 -19.93 5.41
N ILE A 232 24.25 -18.77 5.48
CA ILE A 232 24.78 -17.53 4.88
C ILE A 232 26.10 -17.14 5.57
N LYS A 233 26.14 -17.11 6.91
CA LYS A 233 27.36 -16.78 7.67
C LYS A 233 28.51 -17.74 7.38
N ALA A 234 28.22 -19.01 7.15
CA ALA A 234 29.23 -20.02 6.82
C ALA A 234 29.93 -19.72 5.48
N VAL A 235 29.22 -19.25 4.47
CA VAL A 235 29.79 -18.99 3.12
C VAL A 235 30.23 -17.55 2.90
N CYS A 236 29.58 -16.59 3.54
CA CYS A 236 29.89 -15.15 3.39
C CYS A 236 30.85 -14.63 4.47
N GLY A 237 31.06 -15.39 5.55
CA GLY A 237 31.81 -14.96 6.71
C GLY A 237 30.91 -14.30 7.77
N LYS A 238 31.35 -14.37 9.03
CA LYS A 238 30.57 -13.87 10.20
C LYS A 238 30.32 -12.36 10.16
N ASP A 239 31.15 -11.60 9.49
CA ASP A 239 31.09 -10.14 9.43
C ASP A 239 30.18 -9.62 8.30
N PHE A 240 29.70 -10.50 7.39
CA PHE A 240 28.72 -10.09 6.37
C PHE A 240 27.35 -9.88 7.00
N PRO A 241 26.77 -8.66 6.94
CA PRO A 241 25.52 -8.36 7.61
C PRO A 241 24.33 -9.17 7.09
N VAL A 242 23.56 -9.76 8.00
CA VAL A 242 22.31 -10.45 7.72
C VAL A 242 21.22 -9.86 8.61
N ALA A 243 20.32 -9.08 8.02
CA ALA A 243 19.16 -8.53 8.69
C ALA A 243 17.97 -9.50 8.63
N LEU A 244 16.98 -9.29 9.49
CA LEU A 244 15.71 -10.00 9.47
C LEU A 244 14.55 -9.02 9.44
N ARG A 245 13.63 -9.20 8.50
CA ARG A 245 12.31 -8.57 8.56
C ARG A 245 11.46 -9.33 9.57
N TYR A 246 10.90 -8.63 10.58
CA TYR A 246 10.33 -9.27 11.76
C TYR A 246 9.00 -8.63 12.19
N SER A 247 7.92 -9.42 12.26
CA SER A 247 6.67 -9.00 12.91
C SER A 247 6.76 -9.27 14.40
N VAL A 248 6.66 -8.21 15.22
CA VAL A 248 6.74 -8.31 16.67
C VAL A 248 5.52 -9.05 17.22
N VAL A 249 4.31 -8.62 16.84
CA VAL A 249 3.05 -9.26 17.21
C VAL A 249 2.22 -9.51 15.95
N SER A 250 1.60 -10.68 15.84
CA SER A 250 0.83 -11.06 14.66
C SER A 250 -0.49 -10.30 14.50
N LYS A 251 -1.09 -9.84 15.61
CA LYS A 251 -2.36 -9.09 15.64
C LYS A 251 -3.54 -9.85 15.02
N THR A 252 -3.59 -11.17 15.22
CA THR A 252 -4.59 -12.08 14.61
C THR A 252 -5.44 -12.81 15.65
N LYS A 253 -6.73 -13.00 15.33
CA LYS A 253 -7.68 -13.79 16.11
C LYS A 253 -7.88 -15.20 15.55
N GLY A 254 -7.39 -15.44 14.33
CA GLY A 254 -7.53 -16.70 13.61
C GLY A 254 -7.14 -16.52 12.14
N PHE A 255 -7.34 -17.58 11.34
CA PHE A 255 -7.13 -17.50 9.90
C PHE A 255 -8.11 -16.48 9.28
N CYS A 256 -7.58 -15.56 8.48
CA CYS A 256 -8.31 -14.49 7.81
C CYS A 256 -9.01 -13.48 8.74
N GLN A 257 -8.62 -13.40 10.00
CA GLN A 257 -9.22 -12.53 11.00
C GLN A 257 -8.15 -11.76 11.76
N GLY A 258 -8.12 -10.45 11.58
CA GLY A 258 -7.24 -9.54 12.30
C GLY A 258 -7.93 -8.96 13.54
N ALA A 259 -7.13 -8.38 14.44
CA ALA A 259 -7.61 -7.56 15.56
C ALA A 259 -7.39 -6.08 15.24
N VAL A 260 -8.46 -5.28 15.30
CA VAL A 260 -8.39 -3.85 15.04
C VAL A 260 -7.82 -3.07 16.23
N PRO A 261 -7.28 -1.84 16.04
CA PRO A 261 -6.82 -1.02 17.15
C PRO A 261 -7.90 -0.84 18.24
N GLY A 262 -7.50 -1.09 19.50
CA GLY A 262 -8.38 -0.97 20.67
C GLY A 262 -9.26 -2.18 20.95
N GLU A 263 -9.16 -3.26 20.16
CA GLU A 263 -9.85 -4.52 20.40
C GLU A 263 -9.06 -5.38 21.41
N GLU A 264 -9.73 -5.88 22.44
CA GLU A 264 -9.19 -6.92 23.32
C GLU A 264 -9.42 -8.29 22.66
N PHE A 265 -8.36 -9.08 22.53
CA PHE A 265 -8.43 -10.38 21.85
C PHE A 265 -7.36 -11.35 22.40
N THR A 266 -7.54 -12.63 22.11
CA THR A 266 -6.50 -13.65 22.31
C THR A 266 -5.69 -13.80 21.04
N GLU A 267 -4.38 -13.59 21.12
CA GLU A 267 -3.49 -13.72 19.97
C GLU A 267 -3.44 -15.17 19.47
N PHE A 268 -3.77 -15.33 18.18
CA PHE A 268 -3.67 -16.62 17.49
C PHE A 268 -2.27 -16.87 16.94
N GLY A 269 -1.55 -15.81 16.57
CA GLY A 269 -0.19 -15.86 16.01
C GLY A 269 0.89 -15.78 17.07
N ARG A 270 1.93 -14.97 16.79
CA ARG A 270 3.00 -14.67 17.75
C ARG A 270 2.54 -13.54 18.66
N ASP A 271 2.57 -13.80 19.96
CA ASP A 271 2.36 -12.79 21.00
C ASP A 271 3.69 -12.13 21.43
N MET A 272 3.59 -11.16 22.34
CA MET A 272 4.75 -10.43 22.81
C MET A 272 5.72 -11.34 23.61
N ALA A 273 5.20 -12.25 24.41
CA ALA A 273 6.04 -13.14 25.21
C ALA A 273 6.89 -14.10 24.36
N GLU A 274 6.31 -14.67 23.29
CA GLU A 274 7.07 -15.45 22.32
C GLU A 274 8.04 -14.56 21.56
N SER A 275 7.67 -13.30 21.25
CA SER A 275 8.51 -12.36 20.51
C SER A 275 9.77 -11.98 21.29
N GLU A 276 9.66 -11.72 22.59
CA GLU A 276 10.79 -11.43 23.50
C GLU A 276 11.83 -12.55 23.48
N ARG A 277 11.36 -13.79 23.54
CA ARG A 277 12.23 -14.97 23.44
C ARG A 277 12.83 -15.11 22.05
N ALA A 278 12.02 -14.89 21.02
CA ALA A 278 12.41 -15.12 19.63
C ALA A 278 13.47 -14.14 19.14
N ILE A 279 13.35 -12.86 19.46
CA ILE A 279 14.33 -11.86 18.99
C ILE A 279 15.73 -12.15 19.52
N LYS A 280 15.82 -12.52 20.81
CA LYS A 280 17.10 -12.92 21.40
C LYS A 280 17.65 -14.22 20.79
N TYR A 281 16.81 -15.21 20.58
CA TYR A 281 17.20 -16.49 19.97
C TYR A 281 17.72 -16.30 18.53
N LEU A 282 17.09 -15.40 17.77
CA LEU A 282 17.50 -15.07 16.41
C LEU A 282 18.76 -14.20 16.36
N GLU A 283 18.96 -13.29 17.34
CA GLU A 283 20.23 -12.58 17.52
C GLU A 283 21.37 -13.55 17.79
N ASP A 284 21.17 -14.48 18.73
CA ASP A 284 22.17 -15.50 19.09
C ASP A 284 22.49 -16.43 17.90
N ALA A 285 21.54 -16.65 16.99
CA ALA A 285 21.73 -17.41 15.75
C ALA A 285 22.58 -16.68 14.70
N GLY A 286 22.71 -15.33 14.76
CA GLY A 286 23.60 -14.57 13.89
C GLY A 286 22.95 -13.42 13.10
N TYR A 287 21.69 -13.08 13.34
CA TYR A 287 21.09 -11.88 12.75
C TYR A 287 21.70 -10.59 13.33
N ASP A 288 21.95 -9.58 12.47
CA ASP A 288 22.66 -8.35 12.82
C ASP A 288 21.76 -7.10 12.93
N MET A 289 20.52 -7.17 12.45
CA MET A 289 19.53 -6.11 12.51
C MET A 289 18.13 -6.71 12.42
N PHE A 290 17.16 -6.06 13.08
CA PHE A 290 15.74 -6.39 12.99
C PHE A 290 14.97 -5.20 12.40
N ASP A 291 14.36 -5.40 11.22
CA ASP A 291 13.43 -4.46 10.60
C ASP A 291 12.01 -4.84 11.00
N CYS A 292 11.44 -4.08 11.95
CA CYS A 292 10.27 -4.46 12.73
C CYS A 292 9.01 -3.71 12.36
N ASP A 293 7.89 -4.44 12.40
CA ASP A 293 6.52 -3.92 12.46
C ASP A 293 5.61 -4.94 13.14
N ASN A 294 4.29 -4.88 12.92
CA ASN A 294 3.30 -5.84 13.40
C ASN A 294 2.45 -6.39 12.25
N GLY A 295 1.71 -7.45 12.55
CA GLY A 295 0.69 -7.99 11.68
C GLY A 295 1.14 -9.13 10.79
N THR A 296 0.15 -9.76 10.20
CA THR A 296 0.28 -10.79 9.16
C THR A 296 -0.68 -10.48 8.01
N TYR A 297 -0.70 -11.29 6.94
CA TYR A 297 -1.73 -11.15 5.89
C TYR A 297 -3.15 -11.37 6.41
N ASP A 298 -3.32 -12.02 7.55
CA ASP A 298 -4.64 -12.16 8.19
C ASP A 298 -5.08 -10.88 8.91
N ALA A 299 -4.11 -10.01 9.29
CA ALA A 299 -4.29 -8.68 9.87
C ALA A 299 -3.48 -7.63 9.07
N TRP A 300 -3.62 -7.61 7.76
CA TRP A 300 -2.72 -6.92 6.83
C TRP A 300 -2.64 -5.41 7.01
N TYR A 301 -3.66 -4.80 7.59
CA TYR A 301 -3.69 -3.37 7.90
C TYR A 301 -2.71 -2.95 9.03
N TRP A 302 -2.08 -3.87 9.76
CA TRP A 302 -0.97 -3.57 10.67
C TRP A 302 0.37 -3.51 9.93
N ALA A 303 0.65 -4.49 9.07
CA ALA A 303 1.88 -4.52 8.29
C ALA A 303 1.89 -3.45 7.18
N HIS A 304 0.73 -3.16 6.60
CA HIS A 304 0.54 -2.13 5.58
C HIS A 304 -0.54 -1.13 6.01
N PRO A 305 -0.26 -0.23 6.97
CA PRO A 305 -1.28 0.61 7.57
C PRO A 305 -1.97 1.52 6.55
N PRO A 306 -3.31 1.39 6.35
CA PRO A 306 -4.09 2.33 5.54
C PRO A 306 -4.29 3.67 6.25
N VAL A 307 -4.97 4.60 5.58
CA VAL A 307 -5.25 5.93 6.11
C VAL A 307 -5.95 5.91 7.47
N TYR A 308 -6.77 4.90 7.72
CA TYR A 308 -7.57 4.72 8.96
C TYR A 308 -6.74 4.33 10.19
N MET A 309 -5.58 3.73 9.99
CA MET A 309 -4.70 3.34 11.09
C MET A 309 -4.03 4.56 11.70
N PRO A 310 -3.82 4.58 13.03
CA PRO A 310 -3.06 5.64 13.68
C PRO A 310 -1.65 5.83 13.09
N GLU A 311 -1.13 7.03 13.18
CA GLU A 311 0.30 7.26 12.94
C GLU A 311 1.12 6.52 14.00
N ASN A 312 2.30 6.04 13.61
CA ASN A 312 3.22 5.30 14.48
C ASN A 312 2.59 4.04 15.11
N CYS A 313 1.62 3.41 14.41
CA CYS A 313 0.79 2.33 14.97
C CYS A 313 1.58 1.10 15.44
N ASN A 314 2.78 0.88 14.93
CA ASN A 314 3.64 -0.25 15.30
C ASN A 314 4.69 0.11 16.38
N LEU A 315 4.82 1.40 16.68
CA LEU A 315 5.89 1.92 17.54
C LEU A 315 5.89 1.31 18.95
N PRO A 316 4.74 1.18 19.65
CA PRO A 316 4.76 0.70 21.05
C PRO A 316 5.35 -0.72 21.19
N GLU A 317 5.00 -1.64 20.29
CA GLU A 317 5.53 -3.01 20.34
C GLU A 317 7.00 -3.06 19.91
N VAL A 318 7.39 -2.22 18.94
CA VAL A 318 8.79 -2.17 18.47
C VAL A 318 9.71 -1.55 19.50
N GLU A 319 9.28 -0.52 20.22
CA GLU A 319 10.03 0.04 21.36
C GLU A 319 10.18 -0.97 22.50
N HIS A 320 9.12 -1.72 22.78
CA HIS A 320 9.18 -2.78 23.79
C HIS A 320 10.21 -3.84 23.43
N ILE A 321 10.14 -4.37 22.21
CA ILE A 321 11.02 -5.47 21.76
C ILE A 321 12.49 -5.03 21.67
N LYS A 322 12.79 -3.76 21.44
CA LYS A 322 14.15 -3.21 21.46
C LYS A 322 14.90 -3.52 22.76
N ASN A 323 14.20 -3.67 23.87
CA ASN A 323 14.81 -3.98 25.17
C ASN A 323 15.33 -5.42 25.28
N PHE A 324 14.99 -6.28 24.33
CA PHE A 324 15.34 -7.71 24.34
C PHE A 324 16.42 -8.09 23.31
N THR A 325 17.00 -7.10 22.62
CA THR A 325 18.09 -7.31 21.67
C THR A 325 19.16 -6.24 21.79
N THR A 326 20.42 -6.62 21.54
CA THR A 326 21.56 -5.68 21.43
C THR A 326 21.74 -5.17 20.01
N LYS A 327 21.05 -5.78 19.03
CA LYS A 327 21.15 -5.42 17.62
C LYS A 327 20.31 -4.20 17.30
N PRO A 328 20.66 -3.48 16.24
CA PRO A 328 19.85 -2.37 15.74
C PRO A 328 18.42 -2.82 15.42
N VAL A 329 17.45 -1.98 15.80
CA VAL A 329 16.03 -2.14 15.51
C VAL A 329 15.53 -0.96 14.70
N VAL A 330 14.91 -1.27 13.56
CA VAL A 330 14.22 -0.32 12.68
C VAL A 330 12.72 -0.47 12.93
N CYS A 331 11.98 0.65 13.03
CA CYS A 331 10.51 0.62 13.08
C CYS A 331 9.91 1.10 11.78
N ALA A 332 9.01 0.31 11.20
CA ALA A 332 8.24 0.65 10.01
C ALA A 332 6.71 0.65 10.30
N GLY A 333 5.93 1.32 9.43
CA GLY A 333 4.47 1.35 9.49
C GLY A 333 3.90 2.73 9.87
N LYS A 334 3.65 3.57 8.86
CA LYS A 334 3.05 4.90 9.00
C LYS A 334 3.79 5.80 10.02
N MET A 335 5.14 5.67 10.05
CA MET A 335 5.99 6.43 10.96
C MET A 335 6.05 7.91 10.58
N ASP A 336 5.86 8.78 11.57
CA ASP A 336 6.18 10.21 11.46
C ASP A 336 7.68 10.42 11.65
N PRO A 337 8.39 11.09 10.71
CA PRO A 337 9.83 11.33 10.82
C PRO A 337 10.25 12.13 12.06
N ALA A 338 9.42 13.07 12.54
CA ALA A 338 9.75 13.84 13.74
C ALA A 338 9.64 12.98 15.00
N LYS A 339 8.58 12.14 15.09
CA LYS A 339 8.44 11.18 16.19
C LYS A 339 9.58 10.16 16.19
N ALA A 340 9.94 9.65 15.00
CA ALA A 340 11.08 8.74 14.88
C ALA A 340 12.40 9.38 15.33
N ALA A 341 12.64 10.66 15.02
CA ALA A 341 13.82 11.37 15.49
C ALA A 341 13.87 11.49 17.02
N GLU A 342 12.73 11.74 17.66
CA GLU A 342 12.60 11.76 19.12
C GLU A 342 12.97 10.40 19.74
N GLU A 343 12.42 9.30 19.18
CA GLU A 343 12.65 7.95 19.68
C GLU A 343 14.11 7.49 19.49
N ILE A 344 14.71 7.88 18.37
CA ILE A 344 16.13 7.62 18.07
C ILE A 344 17.02 8.42 19.06
N ALA A 345 16.72 9.70 19.28
CA ALA A 345 17.47 10.52 20.23
C ALA A 345 17.40 9.97 21.68
N ALA A 346 16.27 9.36 22.02
CA ALA A 346 16.05 8.70 23.33
C ALA A 346 16.63 7.28 23.42
N GLY A 347 17.18 6.72 22.31
CA GLY A 347 17.74 5.37 22.27
C GLY A 347 16.70 4.25 22.28
N ARG A 348 15.42 4.56 22.01
CA ARG A 348 14.33 3.58 21.95
C ARG A 348 14.20 2.94 20.58
N LEU A 349 14.78 3.55 19.53
CA LEU A 349 14.96 3.01 18.20
C LEU A 349 16.38 3.30 17.69
N ASP A 350 16.85 2.54 16.70
CA ASP A 350 18.11 2.82 16.01
C ASP A 350 17.90 3.53 14.67
N ALA A 351 16.83 3.22 13.95
CA ALA A 351 16.49 3.86 12.67
C ALA A 351 14.99 3.76 12.37
N VAL A 352 14.54 4.49 11.37
CA VAL A 352 13.15 4.51 10.92
C VAL A 352 12.99 3.97 9.51
N GLY A 353 12.02 3.07 9.33
CA GLY A 353 11.61 2.51 8.05
C GLY A 353 10.50 3.34 7.40
N ILE A 354 10.79 4.04 6.30
CA ILE A 354 9.82 4.83 5.55
C ILE A 354 9.78 4.34 4.11
N ALA A 355 8.72 3.58 3.77
CA ALA A 355 8.59 2.96 2.45
C ALA A 355 7.80 3.83 1.46
N ARG A 356 6.49 3.98 1.69
CA ARG A 356 5.55 4.56 0.72
C ARG A 356 5.80 6.03 0.42
N GLN A 357 6.33 6.81 1.36
CA GLN A 357 6.73 8.20 1.11
C GLN A 357 7.81 8.30 0.03
N ASN A 358 8.73 7.31 -0.04
CA ASN A 358 9.73 7.21 -1.11
C ASN A 358 9.13 6.96 -2.51
N LEU A 359 7.89 6.46 -2.60
CA LEU A 359 7.18 6.32 -3.88
C LEU A 359 6.56 7.64 -4.33
N VAL A 360 6.14 8.48 -3.39
CA VAL A 360 5.42 9.72 -3.68
C VAL A 360 6.38 10.85 -4.01
N ASP A 361 7.37 11.06 -3.16
CA ASP A 361 8.31 12.19 -3.26
C ASP A 361 9.75 11.71 -3.10
N PRO A 362 10.51 11.64 -4.20
CA PRO A 362 11.89 11.18 -4.13
C PRO A 362 12.82 12.10 -3.30
N GLU A 363 12.47 13.39 -3.20
CA GLU A 363 13.30 14.42 -2.56
C GLU A 363 12.95 14.69 -1.10
N TRP A 364 12.03 13.92 -0.51
CA TRP A 364 11.50 14.21 0.81
C TRP A 364 12.57 14.33 1.90
N VAL A 365 13.64 13.52 1.83
CA VAL A 365 14.76 13.57 2.79
C VAL A 365 15.56 14.89 2.61
N ASN A 366 15.86 15.26 1.36
CA ASN A 366 16.53 16.54 1.07
C ASN A 366 15.71 17.73 1.53
N LYS A 367 14.37 17.68 1.36
CA LYS A 367 13.47 18.73 1.82
C LYS A 367 13.49 18.89 3.35
N ILE A 368 13.68 17.81 4.11
CA ILE A 368 13.92 17.89 5.56
C ILE A 368 15.26 18.55 5.85
N ILE A 369 16.34 18.14 5.17
CA ILE A 369 17.68 18.71 5.35
C ILE A 369 17.68 20.21 5.05
N GLU A 370 16.96 20.62 4.03
CA GLU A 370 16.87 22.00 3.55
C GLU A 370 15.84 22.87 4.30
N ASP A 371 15.19 22.31 5.32
CA ASP A 371 14.12 22.97 6.11
C ASP A 371 12.91 23.40 5.27
N ARG A 372 12.52 22.56 4.29
CA ARG A 372 11.39 22.75 3.36
C ARG A 372 10.36 21.64 3.51
N VAL A 373 10.01 21.31 4.76
CA VAL A 373 9.12 20.17 5.07
C VAL A 373 7.73 20.34 4.45
N GLU A 374 7.25 21.58 4.36
CA GLU A 374 5.96 21.89 3.73
C GLU A 374 5.94 21.62 2.21
N ASP A 375 7.10 21.55 1.55
CA ASP A 375 7.21 21.20 0.13
C ASP A 375 7.11 19.69 -0.13
N ILE A 376 7.12 18.87 0.92
CA ILE A 376 6.99 17.42 0.77
C ILE A 376 5.59 17.07 0.29
N LYS A 377 5.49 16.38 -0.87
CA LYS A 377 4.24 15.77 -1.32
C LYS A 377 3.91 14.58 -0.41
N PRO A 378 2.82 14.60 0.36
CA PRO A 378 2.58 13.56 1.37
C PRO A 378 2.08 12.25 0.76
N CYS A 379 2.48 11.12 1.34
CA CYS A 379 1.79 9.85 1.11
C CYS A 379 0.47 9.82 1.90
N ILE A 380 -0.65 9.61 1.20
CA ILE A 380 -1.99 9.56 1.83
C ILE A 380 -2.42 8.14 2.24
N ASN A 381 -1.55 7.17 2.21
CA ASN A 381 -1.80 5.78 2.59
C ASN A 381 -3.04 5.14 1.93
N CYS A 382 -3.29 5.47 0.65
CA CYS A 382 -4.47 5.05 -0.10
C CYS A 382 -4.39 3.62 -0.65
N HIS A 383 -3.21 3.05 -0.83
CA HIS A 383 -2.92 1.75 -1.47
C HIS A 383 -3.44 1.58 -2.92
N ASN A 384 -3.81 2.67 -3.61
CA ASN A 384 -4.46 2.58 -4.92
C ASN A 384 -3.54 2.18 -6.08
N ALA A 385 -2.22 2.09 -5.87
CA ALA A 385 -1.26 1.68 -6.89
C ALA A 385 -0.03 0.96 -6.35
N CYS A 386 0.33 1.15 -5.07
CA CYS A 386 1.48 0.46 -4.46
C CYS A 386 1.12 -0.96 -4.01
N PHE A 387 -0.08 -1.15 -3.45
CA PHE A 387 -0.64 -2.44 -3.08
C PHE A 387 -2.13 -2.45 -3.43
N SER A 388 -2.48 -2.97 -4.59
CA SER A 388 -3.86 -2.99 -5.03
C SER A 388 -4.48 -4.39 -5.03
N PHE A 389 -3.95 -5.31 -4.23
CA PHE A 389 -4.56 -6.62 -4.01
C PHE A 389 -5.88 -6.49 -3.28
N ASN A 390 -6.94 -7.01 -3.86
CA ASN A 390 -8.30 -6.94 -3.33
C ASN A 390 -8.90 -8.33 -3.15
N LYS A 391 -9.78 -8.46 -2.15
CA LYS A 391 -10.71 -9.56 -1.99
C LYS A 391 -12.08 -8.97 -1.68
N SER A 392 -13.04 -9.19 -2.55
CA SER A 392 -14.44 -8.84 -2.33
C SER A 392 -15.33 -10.10 -2.33
N GLU A 393 -16.43 -10.07 -1.59
CA GLU A 393 -17.46 -11.12 -1.57
C GLU A 393 -16.97 -12.51 -1.14
N GLY A 394 -15.91 -12.59 -0.31
CA GLY A 394 -15.31 -13.90 -0.09
C GLY A 394 -14.63 -14.44 -1.34
N THR A 395 -14.78 -13.78 -2.48
CA THR A 395 -14.09 -14.11 -3.71
C THR A 395 -12.70 -13.49 -3.71
N PRO A 396 -11.78 -14.09 -4.40
CA PRO A 396 -10.43 -13.60 -4.46
C PRO A 396 -10.30 -12.37 -5.32
N ASN A 397 -9.14 -11.85 -5.18
CA ASN A 397 -8.59 -10.77 -5.93
C ASN A 397 -8.95 -10.80 -7.42
N MET A 398 -9.90 -9.96 -7.80
CA MET A 398 -10.27 -9.70 -9.19
C MET A 398 -9.39 -8.63 -9.84
N GLN A 399 -8.25 -8.32 -9.23
CA GLN A 399 -7.30 -7.36 -9.79
C GLN A 399 -6.76 -7.89 -11.12
N PRO A 400 -6.70 -7.06 -12.17
CA PRO A 400 -6.02 -7.44 -13.40
C PRO A 400 -4.58 -7.87 -13.10
N MET A 401 -4.21 -9.07 -13.48
CA MET A 401 -2.87 -9.65 -13.23
C MET A 401 -1.74 -8.77 -13.77
N ASN A 402 -2.00 -7.97 -14.82
CA ASN A 402 -1.05 -7.02 -15.36
C ASN A 402 -0.56 -5.97 -14.35
N ASP A 403 -1.40 -5.53 -13.40
CA ASP A 403 -0.97 -4.58 -12.37
C ASP A 403 -0.22 -5.27 -11.21
N SER A 404 -0.51 -6.53 -10.92
CA SER A 404 0.13 -7.29 -9.85
C SER A 404 1.41 -8.02 -10.28
N LEU A 405 1.63 -8.17 -11.60
CA LEU A 405 2.83 -8.79 -12.19
C LEU A 405 3.95 -7.78 -12.47
N HIS A 406 3.75 -6.50 -12.19
CA HIS A 406 4.71 -5.45 -12.47
C HIS A 406 5.19 -4.75 -11.21
N LEU A 407 6.19 -3.89 -11.38
CA LEU A 407 6.72 -3.05 -10.34
C LEU A 407 5.62 -2.19 -9.66
N ALA A 408 5.82 -1.84 -8.41
CA ALA A 408 4.94 -0.95 -7.67
C ALA A 408 4.79 0.40 -8.39
N ARG A 409 3.62 1.01 -8.23
CA ARG A 409 3.28 2.33 -8.76
C ARG A 409 2.84 3.24 -7.63
N CYS A 410 2.70 4.52 -7.90
CA CYS A 410 2.08 5.45 -6.97
C CYS A 410 0.86 6.11 -7.62
N ALA A 411 -0.24 6.20 -6.88
CA ALA A 411 -1.43 6.90 -7.34
C ALA A 411 -1.18 8.41 -7.54
N LEU A 412 -0.33 8.99 -6.69
CA LEU A 412 -0.03 10.43 -6.68
C LEU A 412 1.13 10.83 -7.58
N THR A 413 2.00 9.87 -7.97
CA THR A 413 3.22 10.14 -8.74
C THR A 413 3.37 9.09 -9.84
N PRO A 414 2.75 9.33 -11.01
CA PRO A 414 2.74 8.36 -12.13
C PRO A 414 4.13 7.94 -12.62
N SER A 415 5.15 8.79 -12.48
CA SER A 415 6.53 8.47 -12.88
C SER A 415 7.21 7.42 -12.00
N THR A 416 6.63 7.05 -10.84
CA THR A 416 7.18 6.03 -9.96
C THR A 416 7.26 4.68 -10.68
N MET A 417 8.47 4.13 -10.82
CA MET A 417 8.77 2.91 -11.57
C MET A 417 8.29 2.95 -13.05
N GLN A 418 8.11 4.15 -13.60
CA GLN A 418 7.70 4.42 -14.98
C GLN A 418 8.37 5.70 -15.51
N HIS A 419 9.61 5.97 -15.11
CA HIS A 419 10.28 7.23 -15.43
C HIS A 419 10.45 7.45 -16.94
N ASN A 420 10.63 6.39 -17.73
CA ASN A 420 10.72 6.50 -19.18
C ASN A 420 9.41 6.93 -19.82
N LYS A 421 8.27 6.38 -19.35
CA LYS A 421 6.92 6.73 -19.85
C LYS A 421 6.54 8.17 -19.48
N TYR A 422 6.80 8.57 -18.24
CA TYR A 422 6.36 9.85 -17.69
C TYR A 422 7.53 10.84 -17.46
N LYS A 423 8.56 10.77 -18.29
CA LYS A 423 9.67 11.73 -18.26
C LYS A 423 9.19 13.09 -18.72
N ILE A 424 9.22 14.07 -17.81
CA ILE A 424 8.90 15.46 -18.14
C ILE A 424 10.01 16.01 -19.06
N VAL A 425 9.61 16.44 -20.25
CA VAL A 425 10.47 17.10 -21.21
C VAL A 425 9.83 18.43 -21.60
N PRO A 426 10.55 19.55 -21.54
CA PRO A 426 10.05 20.85 -22.01
C PRO A 426 9.66 20.79 -23.48
N VAL A 427 8.55 21.42 -23.83
CA VAL A 427 8.07 21.49 -25.21
C VAL A 427 8.80 22.56 -26.00
N ARG A 428 8.90 22.36 -27.32
CA ARG A 428 9.48 23.37 -28.23
C ARG A 428 8.52 24.54 -28.48
N THR A 429 7.20 24.25 -28.49
CA THR A 429 6.16 25.25 -28.76
C THR A 429 5.21 25.32 -27.57
N PRO A 430 5.40 26.28 -26.66
CA PRO A 430 4.46 26.51 -25.55
C PRO A 430 3.04 26.81 -26.06
N LYS A 431 2.06 26.26 -25.35
CA LYS A 431 0.63 26.49 -25.60
C LYS A 431 -0.01 27.17 -24.39
N LYS A 432 -1.05 27.97 -24.63
CA LYS A 432 -1.95 28.50 -23.61
C LYS A 432 -3.11 27.50 -23.43
N VAL A 433 -3.27 26.94 -22.24
CA VAL A 433 -4.21 25.84 -21.98
C VAL A 433 -5.23 26.25 -20.93
N ALA A 434 -6.51 26.20 -21.27
CA ALA A 434 -7.60 26.40 -20.32
C ALA A 434 -7.93 25.08 -19.61
N ILE A 435 -8.09 25.13 -18.29
CA ILE A 435 -8.48 23.98 -17.47
C ILE A 435 -9.77 24.34 -16.74
N ILE A 436 -10.84 23.60 -16.99
CA ILE A 436 -12.17 23.86 -16.41
C ILE A 436 -12.38 22.90 -15.23
N GLY A 437 -12.35 23.46 -14.00
CA GLY A 437 -12.45 22.75 -12.73
C GLY A 437 -11.13 22.69 -11.97
N GLY A 438 -11.15 23.24 -10.75
CA GLY A 438 -10.01 23.32 -9.81
C GLY A 438 -9.93 22.13 -8.84
N GLY A 439 -10.49 20.98 -9.19
CA GLY A 439 -10.31 19.73 -8.44
C GLY A 439 -8.91 19.15 -8.65
N ILE A 440 -8.61 17.98 -8.02
CA ILE A 440 -7.29 17.33 -8.11
C ILE A 440 -6.84 17.13 -9.56
N GLY A 441 -7.74 16.70 -10.46
CA GLY A 441 -7.41 16.50 -11.87
C GLY A 441 -6.96 17.81 -12.57
N GLY A 442 -7.66 18.90 -12.32
CA GLY A 442 -7.30 20.20 -12.91
C GLY A 442 -6.01 20.77 -12.34
N MET A 443 -5.79 20.65 -11.03
CA MET A 443 -4.56 21.10 -10.38
C MET A 443 -3.34 20.29 -10.87
N GLU A 444 -3.48 18.95 -10.99
CA GLU A 444 -2.40 18.09 -11.53
C GLU A 444 -2.11 18.43 -13.00
N CYS A 445 -3.14 18.59 -13.84
CA CYS A 445 -2.96 19.06 -15.23
C CYS A 445 -2.15 20.36 -15.30
N ALA A 446 -2.50 21.33 -14.47
CA ALA A 446 -1.82 22.63 -14.46
C ALA A 446 -0.34 22.51 -14.08
N LEU A 447 -0.02 21.70 -13.07
CA LEU A 447 1.37 21.45 -12.64
C LEU A 447 2.18 20.72 -13.71
N VAL A 448 1.63 19.68 -14.36
CA VAL A 448 2.30 18.93 -15.42
C VAL A 448 2.56 19.81 -16.63
N LEU A 449 1.55 20.55 -17.07
CA LEU A 449 1.66 21.48 -18.20
C LEU A 449 2.72 22.57 -17.94
N LYS A 450 2.70 23.15 -16.73
CA LYS A 450 3.69 24.16 -16.33
C LYS A 450 5.12 23.60 -16.38
N LYS A 451 5.34 22.39 -15.83
CA LYS A 451 6.65 21.71 -15.88
C LYS A 451 7.11 21.43 -17.31
N ARG A 452 6.18 21.24 -18.25
CA ARG A 452 6.47 21.06 -19.67
C ARG A 452 6.69 22.38 -20.42
N GLY A 453 6.46 23.55 -19.79
CA GLY A 453 6.68 24.87 -20.37
C GLY A 453 5.43 25.50 -20.99
N HIS A 454 4.23 24.91 -20.81
CA HIS A 454 2.97 25.53 -21.22
C HIS A 454 2.50 26.61 -20.23
N THR A 455 1.47 27.36 -20.61
CA THR A 455 0.81 28.37 -19.78
C THR A 455 -0.61 27.91 -19.44
N PRO A 456 -0.80 27.17 -18.35
CA PRO A 456 -2.13 26.75 -17.90
C PRO A 456 -2.85 27.88 -17.16
N VAL A 457 -4.19 27.93 -17.31
CA VAL A 457 -5.11 28.79 -16.54
C VAL A 457 -6.26 27.91 -16.05
N ILE A 458 -6.50 27.91 -14.74
CA ILE A 458 -7.60 27.17 -14.13
C ILE A 458 -8.82 28.07 -14.00
N PHE A 459 -9.98 27.59 -14.46
CA PHE A 459 -11.30 28.19 -14.24
C PHE A 459 -12.04 27.36 -13.20
N GLU A 460 -12.33 27.95 -12.04
CA GLU A 460 -13.03 27.28 -10.95
C GLU A 460 -14.33 28.03 -10.62
N LYS A 461 -15.45 27.30 -10.59
CA LYS A 461 -16.77 27.89 -10.35
C LYS A 461 -16.98 28.37 -8.91
N SER A 462 -16.32 27.70 -7.96
CA SER A 462 -16.37 28.10 -6.54
C SER A 462 -15.27 29.09 -6.17
N GLY A 463 -15.21 29.46 -4.88
CA GLY A 463 -14.16 30.32 -4.33
C GLY A 463 -12.94 29.54 -3.78
N GLN A 464 -12.86 28.22 -4.01
CA GLN A 464 -11.80 27.37 -3.44
C GLN A 464 -11.41 26.22 -4.38
N LEU A 465 -10.16 25.77 -4.27
CA LEU A 465 -9.64 24.60 -4.98
C LEU A 465 -9.95 23.29 -4.24
N GLY A 466 -9.88 22.16 -4.94
CA GLY A 466 -10.02 20.82 -4.37
C GLY A 466 -11.26 20.04 -4.84
N GLY A 467 -12.36 20.72 -5.21
CA GLY A 467 -13.58 20.07 -5.70
C GLY A 467 -14.12 19.01 -4.71
N LEU A 468 -14.54 17.85 -5.21
CA LEU A 468 -15.04 16.75 -4.36
C LEU A 468 -13.98 16.19 -3.39
N TYR A 469 -12.70 16.43 -3.62
CA TYR A 469 -11.66 15.94 -2.72
C TYR A 469 -11.68 16.65 -1.36
N ILE A 470 -12.22 17.87 -1.27
CA ILE A 470 -12.46 18.55 0.01
C ILE A 470 -13.36 17.67 0.90
N THR A 471 -14.45 17.16 0.34
CA THR A 471 -15.36 16.25 1.03
C THR A 471 -14.67 14.93 1.41
N ALA A 472 -13.91 14.35 0.48
CA ALA A 472 -13.20 13.10 0.71
C ALA A 472 -12.13 13.22 1.82
N ALA A 473 -11.50 14.39 1.96
CA ALA A 473 -10.48 14.69 2.96
C ALA A 473 -11.06 15.17 4.32
N ALA A 474 -12.36 15.40 4.42
CA ALA A 474 -12.97 16.04 5.60
C ALA A 474 -12.92 15.18 6.87
N MET A 475 -12.91 13.85 6.74
CA MET A 475 -12.94 12.92 7.85
C MET A 475 -11.73 13.08 8.77
N SER A 476 -11.92 12.83 10.06
CA SER A 476 -10.93 13.10 11.12
C SER A 476 -9.61 12.34 10.94
N PHE A 477 -9.65 11.12 10.42
CA PHE A 477 -8.48 10.27 10.18
C PHE A 477 -7.76 10.56 8.84
N LYS A 478 -8.19 11.56 8.07
CA LYS A 478 -7.64 11.90 6.74
C LYS A 478 -6.75 13.15 6.73
N GLU A 479 -5.92 13.32 7.76
CA GLU A 479 -5.04 14.50 7.83
C GLU A 479 -4.02 14.56 6.68
N ALA A 480 -3.53 13.41 6.22
CA ALA A 480 -2.64 13.35 5.06
C ALA A 480 -3.33 13.80 3.74
N ASP A 481 -4.63 13.53 3.59
CA ASP A 481 -5.42 14.02 2.45
C ASP A 481 -5.60 15.54 2.50
N LYS A 482 -5.84 16.11 3.69
CA LYS A 482 -5.86 17.57 3.91
C LYS A 482 -4.49 18.21 3.61
N ALA A 483 -3.41 17.53 4.04
CA ALA A 483 -2.05 17.97 3.74
C ALA A 483 -1.76 17.96 2.23
N LEU A 484 -2.29 16.98 1.48
CA LEU A 484 -2.17 16.93 0.02
C LEU A 484 -2.89 18.11 -0.66
N LEU A 485 -4.07 18.51 -0.20
CA LEU A 485 -4.75 19.71 -0.70
C LEU A 485 -3.89 20.96 -0.48
N ARG A 486 -3.38 21.15 0.74
CA ARG A 486 -2.49 22.28 1.07
C ARG A 486 -1.22 22.27 0.22
N TRP A 487 -0.69 21.09 -0.11
CA TRP A 487 0.46 20.93 -0.99
C TRP A 487 0.14 21.41 -2.42
N TYR A 488 -1.01 21.00 -2.99
CA TYR A 488 -1.43 21.47 -4.32
C TYR A 488 -1.59 23.00 -4.39
N GLU A 489 -2.24 23.59 -3.40
CA GLU A 489 -2.43 25.05 -3.34
C GLU A 489 -1.08 25.80 -3.29
N ARG A 490 -0.12 25.28 -2.51
CA ARG A 490 1.24 25.86 -2.47
C ARG A 490 1.98 25.70 -3.79
N GLU A 491 1.93 24.54 -4.39
CA GLU A 491 2.62 24.29 -5.65
C GLU A 491 2.04 25.14 -6.79
N LEU A 492 0.74 25.36 -6.86
CA LEU A 492 0.15 26.27 -7.83
C LEU A 492 0.65 27.70 -7.66
N LYS A 493 0.67 28.22 -6.41
CA LYS A 493 1.21 29.54 -6.07
C LYS A 493 2.70 29.66 -6.40
N LYS A 494 3.51 28.70 -5.98
CA LYS A 494 4.96 28.65 -6.21
C LYS A 494 5.32 28.66 -7.70
N ASN A 495 4.50 28.02 -8.51
CA ASN A 495 4.69 27.96 -9.97
C ASN A 495 3.98 29.10 -10.71
N ASN A 496 3.41 30.10 -10.00
CA ASN A 496 2.67 31.23 -10.59
C ASN A 496 1.61 30.78 -11.61
N ILE A 497 0.80 29.78 -11.23
CA ILE A 497 -0.32 29.30 -12.06
C ILE A 497 -1.55 30.15 -11.79
N GLU A 498 -2.11 30.75 -12.84
CA GLU A 498 -3.31 31.58 -12.76
C GLU A 498 -4.55 30.74 -12.45
N VAL A 499 -5.31 31.14 -11.44
CA VAL A 499 -6.62 30.56 -11.08
C VAL A 499 -7.68 31.63 -11.09
N ARG A 500 -8.72 31.44 -11.89
CA ARG A 500 -9.89 32.32 -11.98
C ARG A 500 -11.05 31.71 -11.21
N PHE A 501 -11.25 32.17 -9.99
CA PHE A 501 -12.36 31.74 -9.13
C PHE A 501 -13.69 32.38 -9.56
N HIS A 502 -14.80 31.79 -9.12
CA HIS A 502 -16.18 32.21 -9.41
C HIS A 502 -16.47 32.30 -10.93
N MET A 503 -15.79 31.43 -11.71
CA MET A 503 -15.90 31.38 -13.17
C MET A 503 -16.45 30.00 -13.59
N GLU A 504 -17.78 29.94 -13.75
CA GLU A 504 -18.43 28.73 -14.27
C GLU A 504 -18.43 28.76 -15.81
N ILE A 505 -17.84 27.73 -16.41
CA ILE A 505 -17.74 27.59 -17.87
C ILE A 505 -18.67 26.47 -18.32
N ASN A 506 -19.75 26.81 -19.00
CA ASN A 506 -20.74 25.84 -19.53
C ASN A 506 -20.54 25.53 -21.01
N ALA A 507 -19.74 26.31 -21.73
CA ALA A 507 -19.45 26.10 -23.16
C ALA A 507 -17.93 26.13 -23.41
N PRO A 508 -17.21 25.01 -23.21
CA PRO A 508 -15.75 24.93 -23.34
C PRO A 508 -15.20 25.39 -24.69
N ALA A 509 -15.94 25.18 -25.78
CA ALA A 509 -15.55 25.60 -27.11
C ALA A 509 -15.35 27.13 -27.25
N THR A 510 -15.97 27.94 -26.40
CA THR A 510 -15.81 29.40 -26.43
C THR A 510 -14.40 29.83 -26.01
N LEU A 511 -13.76 29.07 -25.15
CA LEU A 511 -12.38 29.31 -24.67
C LEU A 511 -11.33 29.11 -25.78
N ARG A 512 -11.65 28.37 -26.83
CA ARG A 512 -10.74 28.13 -27.97
C ARG A 512 -10.42 29.39 -28.77
N ARG A 513 -11.10 30.49 -28.53
CA ARG A 513 -10.76 31.81 -29.12
C ARG A 513 -9.51 32.43 -28.47
N GLU A 514 -9.24 32.07 -27.21
CA GLU A 514 -8.14 32.61 -26.40
C GLU A 514 -7.07 31.55 -26.05
N PHE A 515 -7.45 30.26 -26.05
CA PHE A 515 -6.61 29.15 -25.64
C PHE A 515 -6.40 28.14 -26.78
N ASP A 516 -5.19 27.58 -26.88
CA ASP A 516 -4.84 26.59 -27.89
C ASP A 516 -5.51 25.23 -27.62
N GLU A 517 -5.63 24.87 -26.34
CA GLU A 517 -6.23 23.62 -25.89
C GLU A 517 -7.14 23.89 -24.67
N VAL A 518 -8.13 23.03 -24.46
CA VAL A 518 -9.06 23.09 -23.31
C VAL A 518 -9.12 21.72 -22.64
N ILE A 519 -8.99 21.68 -21.32
CA ILE A 519 -9.15 20.46 -20.53
C ILE A 519 -10.35 20.59 -19.60
N VAL A 520 -11.28 19.65 -19.69
CA VAL A 520 -12.48 19.56 -18.85
C VAL A 520 -12.20 18.63 -17.69
N CYS A 521 -12.24 19.15 -16.47
CA CYS A 521 -12.01 18.46 -15.19
C CYS A 521 -13.21 18.67 -14.24
N THR A 522 -14.44 18.66 -14.76
CA THR A 522 -15.66 19.03 -14.03
C THR A 522 -16.17 17.99 -13.03
N GLY A 523 -15.50 16.81 -12.99
CA GLY A 523 -15.79 15.80 -11.98
C GLY A 523 -17.01 14.94 -12.29
N SER A 524 -17.71 14.51 -11.24
CA SER A 524 -18.83 13.56 -11.31
C SER A 524 -20.00 14.06 -10.46
N ALA A 525 -21.20 13.53 -10.75
CA ALA A 525 -22.42 13.78 -9.99
C ALA A 525 -22.87 12.53 -9.25
N PRO A 526 -23.55 12.63 -8.09
CA PRO A 526 -24.14 11.50 -7.41
C PRO A 526 -25.14 10.76 -8.32
N LYS A 527 -25.12 9.42 -8.27
CA LYS A 527 -26.15 8.59 -8.90
C LYS A 527 -27.51 8.84 -8.28
N THR A 528 -28.58 8.65 -9.07
CA THR A 528 -29.95 8.64 -8.61
C THR A 528 -30.63 7.31 -8.92
N LEU A 529 -31.61 6.92 -8.12
CA LEU A 529 -32.43 5.73 -8.34
C LEU A 529 -33.93 6.10 -8.29
N PRO A 530 -34.78 5.36 -9.01
CA PRO A 530 -36.23 5.55 -8.99
C PRO A 530 -36.87 4.92 -7.72
N VAL A 531 -36.36 5.31 -6.55
CA VAL A 531 -36.89 4.89 -5.24
C VAL A 531 -37.80 5.98 -4.71
N LYS A 532 -38.93 5.58 -4.16
CA LYS A 532 -39.89 6.52 -3.55
C LYS A 532 -39.20 7.30 -2.43
N GLY A 533 -39.25 8.63 -2.50
CA GLY A 533 -38.61 9.52 -1.51
C GLY A 533 -37.09 9.67 -1.68
N PHE A 534 -36.46 9.22 -2.79
CA PHE A 534 -35.02 9.35 -3.01
C PHE A 534 -34.51 10.79 -2.96
N ASN A 535 -35.35 11.77 -3.33
CA ASN A 535 -35.03 13.19 -3.25
C ASN A 535 -34.84 13.73 -1.82
N LYS A 536 -35.22 12.93 -0.79
CA LYS A 536 -34.98 13.22 0.63
C LYS A 536 -33.57 12.81 1.09
N THR A 537 -32.79 12.11 0.25
CA THR A 537 -31.42 11.74 0.59
C THR A 537 -30.50 12.95 0.65
N ILE A 538 -29.54 12.90 1.57
CA ILE A 538 -28.40 13.83 1.60
C ILE A 538 -27.19 13.21 0.91
N ASN A 539 -26.27 14.01 0.41
CA ASN A 539 -25.03 13.55 -0.18
C ASN A 539 -23.86 13.65 0.82
N PHE A 540 -22.72 13.03 0.48
CA PHE A 540 -21.54 13.06 1.33
C PHE A 540 -21.03 14.48 1.64
N THR A 541 -21.14 15.42 0.71
CA THR A 541 -20.69 16.81 0.94
C THR A 541 -21.53 17.48 2.01
N GLN A 542 -22.85 17.30 1.94
CA GLN A 542 -23.76 17.84 2.96
C GLN A 542 -23.49 17.24 4.34
N LEU A 543 -23.25 15.92 4.42
CA LEU A 543 -22.94 15.21 5.66
C LEU A 543 -21.58 15.63 6.23
N LEU A 544 -20.50 15.41 5.47
CA LEU A 544 -19.13 15.50 5.97
C LEU A 544 -18.63 16.92 6.16
N LEU A 545 -19.23 17.90 5.47
CA LEU A 545 -18.96 19.33 5.65
C LEU A 545 -19.99 20.01 6.58
N ASN A 546 -20.85 19.24 7.26
CA ASN A 546 -21.87 19.72 8.19
C ASN A 546 -22.77 20.81 7.59
N GLN A 547 -23.14 20.66 6.29
CA GLN A 547 -24.03 21.59 5.61
C GLN A 547 -25.50 21.39 5.98
N VAL A 548 -25.83 20.22 6.56
CA VAL A 548 -27.15 19.86 7.08
C VAL A 548 -27.00 19.18 8.43
N ASP A 549 -27.99 19.29 9.29
CA ASP A 549 -28.07 18.45 10.48
C ASP A 549 -28.58 17.06 10.07
N ALA A 550 -27.71 16.07 10.12
CA ALA A 550 -28.02 14.71 9.74
C ALA A 550 -28.66 13.88 10.89
N GLY A 551 -28.73 14.42 12.10
CA GLY A 551 -29.22 13.70 13.28
C GLY A 551 -28.25 12.63 13.78
N ASP A 552 -28.74 11.69 14.57
CA ASP A 552 -27.95 10.66 15.24
C ASP A 552 -27.96 9.32 14.48
N ARG A 553 -29.14 8.86 14.05
CA ARG A 553 -29.34 7.59 13.35
C ARG A 553 -29.30 7.81 11.83
N ILE A 554 -28.17 7.47 11.22
CA ILE A 554 -27.89 7.80 9.82
C ILE A 554 -27.82 6.51 8.99
N VAL A 555 -28.71 6.35 8.01
CA VAL A 555 -28.69 5.21 7.08
C VAL A 555 -27.85 5.55 5.85
N PHE A 556 -26.87 4.72 5.56
CA PHE A 556 -26.08 4.77 4.31
C PHE A 556 -26.71 3.81 3.29
N PHE A 557 -27.22 4.37 2.18
CA PHE A 557 -27.73 3.60 1.06
C PHE A 557 -26.59 3.22 0.13
N GLY A 558 -26.06 2.02 0.29
CA GLY A 558 -24.86 1.47 -0.34
C GLY A 558 -23.68 1.34 0.63
N GLY A 559 -22.97 0.21 0.57
CA GLY A 559 -21.86 -0.18 1.43
C GLY A 559 -20.49 -0.14 0.72
N GLY A 560 -20.32 0.76 -0.26
CA GLY A 560 -19.03 1.01 -0.90
C GLY A 560 -18.01 1.65 0.05
N GLN A 561 -16.75 1.78 -0.39
CA GLN A 561 -15.68 2.31 0.45
C GLN A 561 -16.02 3.67 1.08
N SER A 562 -16.57 4.61 0.30
CA SER A 562 -16.93 5.95 0.82
C SER A 562 -18.00 5.90 1.91
N SER A 563 -18.98 5.01 1.77
CA SER A 563 -20.02 4.82 2.80
C SER A 563 -19.44 4.22 4.08
N CYS A 564 -18.56 3.21 3.95
CA CYS A 564 -17.91 2.58 5.11
C CYS A 564 -16.96 3.56 5.83
N GLU A 565 -16.21 4.40 5.08
CA GLU A 565 -15.39 5.45 5.65
C GLU A 565 -16.23 6.51 6.38
N ALA A 566 -17.31 6.98 5.77
CA ALA A 566 -18.22 7.96 6.39
C ALA A 566 -18.95 7.36 7.59
N ALA A 567 -19.40 6.11 7.52
CA ALA A 567 -20.01 5.42 8.67
C ALA A 567 -19.01 5.29 9.83
N TYR A 568 -17.75 4.97 9.55
CA TYR A 568 -16.71 4.94 10.58
C TYR A 568 -16.48 6.34 11.18
N GLU A 569 -16.44 7.39 10.38
CA GLU A 569 -16.39 8.78 10.88
C GLU A 569 -17.58 9.12 11.78
N MET A 570 -18.80 8.70 11.41
CA MET A 570 -19.99 8.91 12.26
C MET A 570 -19.87 8.18 13.60
N VAL A 571 -19.33 6.95 13.62
CA VAL A 571 -19.01 6.24 14.87
C VAL A 571 -18.02 7.02 15.74
N LEU A 572 -16.95 7.57 15.13
CA LEU A 572 -15.98 8.38 15.85
C LEU A 572 -16.57 9.66 16.44
N GLN A 573 -17.62 10.20 15.81
CA GLN A 573 -18.39 11.33 16.31
C GLN A 573 -19.46 10.94 17.35
N GLY A 574 -19.58 9.66 17.72
CA GLY A 574 -20.58 9.14 18.67
C GLY A 574 -21.98 8.98 18.11
N ARG A 575 -22.14 9.00 16.77
CA ARG A 575 -23.43 8.79 16.08
C ARG A 575 -23.64 7.30 15.76
N HIS A 576 -24.85 6.94 15.34
CA HIS A 576 -25.30 5.57 15.10
C HIS A 576 -25.56 5.32 13.60
N PRO A 577 -24.51 5.06 12.79
CA PRO A 577 -24.69 4.71 11.38
C PRO A 577 -25.27 3.32 11.18
N ILE A 578 -26.01 3.14 10.08
CA ILE A 578 -26.57 1.88 9.61
C ILE A 578 -26.24 1.76 8.12
N ILE A 579 -25.79 0.61 7.64
CA ILE A 579 -25.45 0.41 6.23
C ILE A 579 -26.43 -0.58 5.59
N VAL A 580 -27.01 -0.20 4.44
CA VAL A 580 -27.84 -1.07 3.61
C VAL A 580 -27.14 -1.27 2.27
N GLU A 581 -26.68 -2.51 2.00
CA GLU A 581 -25.88 -2.86 0.83
C GLU A 581 -26.58 -3.96 -0.01
N TYR A 582 -26.67 -3.71 -1.32
CA TYR A 582 -27.25 -4.65 -2.27
C TYR A 582 -26.40 -5.90 -2.46
N ALA A 583 -25.08 -5.76 -2.43
CA ALA A 583 -24.16 -6.89 -2.55
C ALA A 583 -24.14 -7.78 -1.30
N ASN A 584 -23.52 -8.95 -1.42
CA ASN A 584 -23.36 -9.91 -0.32
C ASN A 584 -22.17 -9.60 0.61
N ASP A 585 -21.44 -8.51 0.38
CA ASP A 585 -20.35 -8.02 1.23
C ASP A 585 -20.20 -6.49 1.09
N LEU A 586 -19.51 -5.87 2.04
CA LEU A 586 -19.10 -4.47 1.97
C LEU A 586 -17.89 -4.30 1.03
N ILE A 587 -17.76 -3.11 0.43
CA ILE A 587 -16.57 -2.69 -0.33
C ILE A 587 -16.23 -3.68 -1.46
N VAL A 588 -17.22 -4.09 -2.22
CA VAL A 588 -17.05 -4.97 -3.39
C VAL A 588 -16.45 -4.24 -4.61
N THR A 589 -16.10 -2.97 -4.47
CA THR A 589 -15.54 -2.14 -5.56
C THR A 589 -14.18 -2.67 -6.00
N PRO A 590 -13.98 -2.99 -7.28
CA PRO A 590 -12.68 -3.40 -7.80
C PRO A 590 -11.58 -2.37 -7.55
N GLY A 591 -10.38 -2.82 -7.20
CA GLY A 591 -9.20 -1.96 -7.01
C GLY A 591 -9.03 -1.38 -5.61
N THR A 592 -9.90 -1.71 -4.66
CA THR A 592 -9.67 -1.38 -3.24
C THR A 592 -8.73 -2.43 -2.64
N CYS A 593 -7.64 -1.99 -2.02
CA CYS A 593 -6.69 -2.90 -1.35
C CYS A 593 -7.34 -3.66 -0.19
N LEU A 594 -6.99 -4.93 -0.02
CA LEU A 594 -7.50 -5.75 1.08
C LEU A 594 -7.18 -5.14 2.46
N ALA A 595 -6.02 -4.50 2.65
CA ALA A 595 -5.69 -3.83 3.91
C ALA A 595 -6.73 -2.75 4.27
N ASN A 596 -7.22 -2.01 3.29
CA ASN A 596 -8.26 -0.99 3.47
C ASN A 596 -9.63 -1.63 3.74
N ALA A 597 -10.00 -2.61 2.92
CA ALA A 597 -11.32 -3.23 2.99
C ALA A 597 -11.50 -4.07 4.27
N SER A 598 -10.49 -4.87 4.66
CA SER A 598 -10.55 -5.69 5.88
C SER A 598 -10.58 -4.83 7.13
N PHE A 599 -9.77 -3.75 7.19
CA PHE A 599 -9.84 -2.82 8.32
C PHE A 599 -11.26 -2.28 8.52
N LEU A 600 -11.87 -1.74 7.46
CA LEU A 600 -13.20 -1.14 7.58
C LEU A 600 -14.28 -2.17 7.95
N ARG A 601 -14.24 -3.36 7.34
CA ARG A 601 -15.18 -4.44 7.68
C ARG A 601 -15.06 -4.86 9.16
N GLU A 602 -13.84 -5.11 9.61
CA GLU A 602 -13.57 -5.58 10.97
C GLU A 602 -13.81 -4.47 12.00
N MET A 603 -13.46 -3.21 11.68
CA MET A 603 -13.71 -2.07 12.56
C MET A 603 -15.22 -1.78 12.70
N LEU A 604 -15.97 -1.78 11.62
CA LEU A 604 -17.43 -1.57 11.66
C LEU A 604 -18.13 -2.71 12.44
N ALA A 605 -17.66 -3.95 12.27
CA ALA A 605 -18.15 -5.09 13.05
C ALA A 605 -17.78 -4.95 14.55
N PHE A 606 -16.55 -4.59 14.88
CA PHE A 606 -16.11 -4.33 16.25
C PHE A 606 -16.94 -3.21 16.92
N LYS A 607 -17.23 -2.15 16.17
CA LYS A 607 -18.09 -1.04 16.62
C LYS A 607 -19.57 -1.38 16.58
N LYS A 608 -19.96 -2.62 16.20
CA LYS A 608 -21.33 -3.13 16.14
C LYS A 608 -22.25 -2.29 15.26
N VAL A 609 -21.72 -1.73 14.17
CA VAL A 609 -22.51 -1.02 13.16
C VAL A 609 -23.47 -2.01 12.49
N PRO A 610 -24.80 -1.76 12.49
CA PRO A 610 -25.75 -2.62 11.78
C PRO A 610 -25.51 -2.57 10.27
N VAL A 611 -25.34 -3.75 9.65
CA VAL A 611 -25.12 -3.91 8.21
C VAL A 611 -26.13 -4.88 7.63
N TYR A 612 -26.93 -4.42 6.67
CA TYR A 612 -27.92 -5.21 5.95
C TYR A 612 -27.37 -5.51 4.54
N LEU A 613 -26.77 -6.70 4.40
CA LEU A 613 -26.25 -7.18 3.10
C LEU A 613 -27.37 -7.83 2.27
N ASN A 614 -27.16 -7.99 0.97
CA ASN A 614 -28.16 -8.51 0.02
C ASN A 614 -29.50 -7.79 0.13
N SER A 615 -29.48 -6.49 0.42
CA SER A 615 -30.65 -5.70 0.77
C SER A 615 -30.69 -4.38 0.03
N THR A 616 -31.88 -3.87 -0.24
CA THR A 616 -32.04 -2.56 -0.90
C THR A 616 -33.12 -1.73 -0.22
N ILE A 617 -32.99 -0.41 -0.31
CA ILE A 617 -34.01 0.52 0.15
C ILE A 617 -35.06 0.66 -0.94
N THR A 618 -36.33 0.48 -0.61
CA THR A 618 -37.49 0.57 -1.53
C THR A 618 -38.31 1.83 -1.32
N GLU A 619 -38.25 2.43 -0.14
CA GLU A 619 -38.92 3.68 0.20
C GLU A 619 -38.11 4.45 1.23
N ILE A 620 -38.08 5.76 1.09
CA ILE A 620 -37.48 6.72 2.01
C ILE A 620 -38.54 7.70 2.42
N ASP A 621 -38.78 7.87 3.72
CA ASP A 621 -39.72 8.86 4.25
C ASP A 621 -39.11 9.59 5.45
N ASP A 622 -39.83 10.58 5.97
CA ASP A 622 -39.37 11.32 7.13
C ASP A 622 -39.33 10.38 8.34
N GLY A 623 -38.15 10.20 8.90
CA GLY A 623 -37.92 9.36 10.08
C GLY A 623 -37.75 7.86 9.83
N PHE A 624 -37.80 7.35 8.59
CA PHE A 624 -37.61 5.92 8.33
C PHE A 624 -37.24 5.58 6.88
N VAL A 625 -36.72 4.37 6.70
CA VAL A 625 -36.60 3.69 5.39
C VAL A 625 -37.25 2.32 5.41
N MET A 626 -37.78 1.88 4.26
CA MET A 626 -38.21 0.50 4.05
C MET A 626 -37.10 -0.26 3.34
N VAL A 627 -36.60 -1.32 3.97
CA VAL A 627 -35.51 -2.17 3.45
C VAL A 627 -36.08 -3.51 3.04
N LYS A 628 -35.75 -3.95 1.82
CA LYS A 628 -36.12 -5.26 1.27
C LYS A 628 -34.91 -6.16 1.19
N GLY A 629 -34.95 -7.31 1.87
CA GLY A 629 -33.92 -8.35 1.82
C GLY A 629 -34.03 -9.25 0.60
N LYS A 630 -33.02 -10.10 0.39
CA LYS A 630 -32.96 -11.10 -0.69
C LYS A 630 -34.11 -12.12 -0.63
N ASP A 631 -34.62 -12.41 0.56
CA ASP A 631 -35.79 -13.26 0.82
C ASP A 631 -37.10 -12.62 0.40
N GLY A 632 -37.09 -11.37 -0.03
CA GLY A 632 -38.26 -10.58 -0.41
C GLY A 632 -39.01 -9.95 0.76
N GLN A 633 -38.60 -10.22 2.01
CA GLN A 633 -39.19 -9.59 3.17
C GLN A 633 -38.82 -8.12 3.26
N THR A 634 -39.74 -7.30 3.75
CA THR A 634 -39.49 -5.88 3.97
C THR A 634 -39.54 -5.55 5.45
N GLN A 635 -38.65 -4.70 5.91
CA GLN A 635 -38.62 -4.19 7.27
C GLN A 635 -38.48 -2.68 7.28
N ARG A 636 -39.04 -2.05 8.29
CA ARG A 636 -38.89 -0.63 8.57
C ARG A 636 -37.65 -0.42 9.45
N ILE A 637 -36.82 0.56 9.09
CA ILE A 637 -35.67 1.03 9.87
C ILE A 637 -35.90 2.50 10.15
N ASP A 638 -36.03 2.87 11.40
CA ASP A 638 -36.18 4.27 11.81
C ASP A 638 -34.78 4.95 11.73
N CYS A 639 -34.73 6.17 11.17
CA CYS A 639 -33.51 6.96 11.01
C CYS A 639 -33.82 8.44 10.93
N ASP A 640 -32.84 9.28 11.24
CA ASP A 640 -32.96 10.74 11.13
C ASP A 640 -32.65 11.22 9.71
N SER A 641 -31.72 10.53 9.02
CA SER A 641 -31.35 10.86 7.65
C SER A 641 -30.88 9.65 6.85
N VAL A 642 -30.87 9.80 5.52
CA VAL A 642 -30.40 8.81 4.57
C VAL A 642 -29.33 9.41 3.68
N VAL A 643 -28.13 8.83 3.67
CA VAL A 643 -27.03 9.27 2.83
C VAL A 643 -27.01 8.49 1.53
N ASN A 644 -26.98 9.21 0.41
CA ASN A 644 -26.83 8.62 -0.92
C ASN A 644 -25.40 8.09 -1.11
N GLY A 645 -25.20 6.80 -0.87
CA GLY A 645 -23.92 6.08 -1.00
C GLY A 645 -23.82 5.13 -2.21
N ILE A 646 -24.77 5.22 -3.17
CA ILE A 646 -24.84 4.31 -4.33
C ILE A 646 -23.82 4.61 -5.45
N GLY A 647 -22.95 5.60 -5.24
CA GLY A 647 -21.86 5.97 -6.14
C GLY A 647 -22.15 7.21 -6.99
N PHE A 648 -21.29 7.41 -8.00
CA PHE A 648 -21.28 8.60 -8.84
C PHE A 648 -21.30 8.23 -10.32
N VAL A 649 -21.64 9.20 -11.17
CA VAL A 649 -21.58 9.10 -12.63
C VAL A 649 -20.74 10.25 -13.19
N PRO A 650 -20.01 10.06 -14.31
CA PRO A 650 -19.32 11.14 -15.00
C PRO A 650 -20.25 12.30 -15.34
N ALA A 651 -19.75 13.53 -15.17
CA ALA A 651 -20.51 14.75 -15.49
C ALA A 651 -19.70 15.68 -16.43
N PRO A 652 -19.41 15.24 -17.67
CA PRO A 652 -18.71 16.07 -18.64
C PRO A 652 -19.64 17.17 -19.17
N ILE A 653 -19.07 18.35 -19.44
CA ILE A 653 -19.76 19.49 -20.06
C ILE A 653 -19.46 19.62 -21.56
N ALA A 654 -18.60 18.77 -22.09
CA ALA A 654 -18.27 18.68 -23.52
C ALA A 654 -17.80 17.27 -23.88
N PRO A 655 -17.99 16.84 -25.15
CA PRO A 655 -17.33 15.63 -25.63
C PRO A 655 -15.81 15.81 -25.69
N ASP A 656 -15.09 14.70 -25.58
CA ASP A 656 -13.65 14.67 -25.86
C ASP A 656 -13.41 14.84 -27.37
N ASP A 657 -12.47 15.69 -27.76
CA ASP A 657 -12.04 15.91 -29.14
C ASP A 657 -10.54 16.29 -29.19
N LYS A 658 -10.03 16.59 -30.39
CA LYS A 658 -8.61 16.91 -30.57
C LYS A 658 -8.09 18.11 -29.78
N LYS A 659 -8.98 19.00 -29.34
CA LYS A 659 -8.62 20.25 -28.62
C LYS A 659 -9.44 20.53 -27.37
N VAL A 660 -10.38 19.65 -27.04
CA VAL A 660 -11.17 19.67 -25.82
C VAL A 660 -11.09 18.31 -25.18
N HIS A 661 -10.17 18.16 -24.23
CA HIS A 661 -9.87 16.90 -23.57
C HIS A 661 -10.67 16.75 -22.28
N ARG A 662 -10.98 15.52 -21.89
CA ARG A 662 -11.60 15.21 -20.60
C ARG A 662 -10.61 14.48 -19.70
N VAL A 663 -10.59 14.84 -18.41
CA VAL A 663 -9.68 14.25 -17.43
C VAL A 663 -10.40 13.99 -16.12
N GLY A 664 -10.12 12.84 -15.53
CA GLY A 664 -10.62 12.45 -14.21
C GLY A 664 -12.03 11.90 -14.25
N THR A 665 -12.81 12.14 -13.18
CA THR A 665 -14.11 11.51 -13.00
C THR A 665 -15.21 12.06 -13.91
N CYS A 666 -14.96 13.13 -14.65
CA CYS A 666 -15.85 13.58 -15.74
C CYS A 666 -15.71 12.71 -17.00
N GLU A 667 -14.58 12.02 -17.16
CA GLU A 667 -14.36 11.05 -18.26
C GLU A 667 -14.82 9.65 -17.85
N LYS A 668 -14.30 9.15 -16.73
CA LYS A 668 -14.62 7.84 -16.22
C LYS A 668 -14.58 7.84 -14.70
N TRP A 669 -15.58 7.24 -14.07
CA TRP A 669 -15.57 7.04 -12.63
C TRP A 669 -14.35 6.22 -12.19
N GLY A 670 -13.70 6.65 -11.10
CA GLY A 670 -12.51 5.99 -10.55
C GLY A 670 -11.99 6.69 -9.31
N ASN A 671 -10.85 6.22 -8.81
CA ASN A 671 -10.15 6.76 -7.65
C ASN A 671 -9.09 7.80 -8.05
N LEU A 672 -8.32 8.32 -7.09
CA LEU A 672 -7.25 9.31 -7.33
C LEU A 672 -6.21 8.85 -8.35
N ARG A 673 -5.87 7.55 -8.40
CA ARG A 673 -4.98 7.01 -9.43
C ARG A 673 -5.50 7.32 -10.82
N ASN A 674 -6.77 7.02 -11.10
CA ASN A 674 -7.38 7.25 -12.40
C ASN A 674 -7.38 8.75 -12.77
N VAL A 675 -7.65 9.62 -11.77
CA VAL A 675 -7.66 11.08 -11.98
C VAL A 675 -6.27 11.61 -12.30
N ILE A 676 -5.28 11.30 -11.48
CA ILE A 676 -3.92 11.83 -11.60
C ILE A 676 -3.20 11.24 -12.82
N TRP A 677 -3.32 9.92 -13.05
CA TRP A 677 -2.71 9.30 -14.22
C TRP A 677 -3.35 9.76 -15.52
N GLY A 678 -4.68 9.95 -15.55
CA GLY A 678 -5.39 10.53 -16.69
C GLY A 678 -4.94 11.98 -16.99
N ALA A 679 -4.66 12.77 -15.95
CA ALA A 679 -4.08 14.10 -16.11
C ALA A 679 -2.70 14.04 -16.81
N TRP A 680 -1.83 13.12 -16.37
CA TRP A 680 -0.52 12.93 -17.00
C TRP A 680 -0.65 12.41 -18.43
N ASP A 681 -1.50 11.38 -18.67
CA ASP A 681 -1.68 10.81 -20.01
C ASP A 681 -2.14 11.86 -21.03
N VAL A 682 -3.03 12.77 -20.65
CA VAL A 682 -3.45 13.89 -21.51
C VAL A 682 -2.34 14.95 -21.62
N CYS A 683 -1.83 15.44 -20.49
CA CYS A 683 -0.88 16.56 -20.51
C CYS A 683 0.49 16.22 -21.12
N MET A 684 0.89 14.95 -21.12
CA MET A 684 2.12 14.51 -21.81
C MET A 684 2.00 14.54 -23.33
N ASN A 685 0.79 14.58 -23.87
CA ASN A 685 0.52 14.62 -25.31
C ASN A 685 0.12 15.99 -25.85
N ILE A 686 -0.10 17.00 -24.99
CA ILE A 686 -0.31 18.38 -25.39
C ILE A 686 1.02 19.05 -25.74
#